data_c47950365ba47097ef57dd3e8c307773
#
_entry.id   c47950365ba47097ef57dd3e8c307773
#
_cell.length_a   1.000
_cell.length_b   1.000
_cell.length_c   1.000
_cell.angle_alpha   90.00
_cell.angle_beta   90.00
_cell.angle_gamma   90.00
#
_symmetry.space_group_name_H-M   'P 1'
#
loop_
_entity.id
_entity.type
_entity.pdbx_description
1 polymer ?
#
loop_
_entity_poly.entity_id
_entity_poly.type
_entity_poly.pdbx_seq_one_letter_code
_entity_poly.pdbx_strand_id
1 'polypeptide(L)'
;MRFTVRLVAAIWLSVAAILAGFAYHQASEERAQLLEDLDRRAALLADGLDDAVEAALVRGSRPAVERLLRGFGRPDQGLAVYDRAAVLVAATPGMGATFTWPPPEVTRAVGAASVTKGMGTVSGRKIYIYASPIRHDGRVVGALAVLLDATHIDQAGWVLGRRNAVRFAVLAAVLSLVAVLIVRVSVTGPLAQMARWTRAVRRGHATTPAELPTDGLFAPMAREVSVLARSLQRARAAAAEEAALRLVGETLWTEERLKQFVRLRLEDAPILVVSNREPLSHVRRDGRIVVQTPASGMVTALEPVMRACGGVWVAQASGDADRETADARGRLRVPPDDPRYTLRRVWLTQEEEAGHYSGFSNEGLWPLCHIVHTRPQFRPEDWARYREVNEKFAQAVLEEMAGREAPLVLIQDYHFALLPELIKRERPDAKTAIFWHIPWPNFEAFGICPWQDDLLHGMLGADLIGFHTQYYCNNFLETVDRAIEARIDWEHFSVTRGQHTTYVKPFPISVAPEFMDSPPRISRAALLAELGVEAEFLGVGVERLDYTKGLPERIRALGRFFERYPAYRERLVFVQLAAPSRSTIPRYQQLEAEVDEAVRAVNDAVQTRRWRPIVYIKRHHEHRDIWPFYRHADFCMVTSLHDGMNLVAKEFVSVRDDEDSVLILSQFTGASRELRDAILVNPYDLDGMADAVRAAVEMPPDERRARMARMRMVVREHNIYRWAGLLLTELARIPEALEVQR
;
A
#
# COMPACT_ATOMS: atom_id res chain seq x y z
N MET A 1 -10.63 -21.59 -12.70
CA MET A 1 -10.81 -22.56 -13.81
C MET A 1 -9.77 -22.45 -14.94
N ARG A 2 -9.54 -21.27 -15.54
CA ARG A 2 -8.55 -21.11 -16.63
C ARG A 2 -7.11 -21.46 -16.25
N PHE A 3 -6.66 -21.18 -15.03
CA PHE A 3 -5.28 -21.50 -14.55
C PHE A 3 -5.08 -23.02 -14.41
N THR A 4 -6.02 -23.71 -13.79
CA THR A 4 -5.97 -25.18 -13.58
C THR A 4 -5.92 -25.92 -14.92
N VAL A 5 -6.73 -25.47 -15.90
CA VAL A 5 -6.75 -26.04 -17.25
C VAL A 5 -5.40 -25.85 -17.97
N ARG A 6 -4.79 -24.67 -17.85
CA ARG A 6 -3.45 -24.40 -18.44
C ARG A 6 -2.36 -25.22 -17.78
N LEU A 7 -2.38 -25.38 -16.46
CA LEU A 7 -1.42 -26.19 -15.72
C LEU A 7 -1.52 -27.68 -16.12
N VAL A 8 -2.74 -28.21 -16.16
CA VAL A 8 -2.97 -29.60 -16.58
C VAL A 8 -2.53 -29.80 -18.04
N ALA A 9 -2.85 -28.87 -18.94
CA ALA A 9 -2.41 -28.93 -20.34
C ALA A 9 -0.87 -28.89 -20.47
N ALA A 10 -0.18 -28.05 -19.69
CA ALA A 10 1.28 -28.00 -19.68
C ALA A 10 1.90 -29.31 -19.17
N ILE A 11 1.33 -29.90 -18.11
CA ILE A 11 1.77 -31.21 -17.60
C ILE A 11 1.57 -32.28 -18.66
N TRP A 12 0.43 -32.35 -19.35
CA TRP A 12 0.16 -33.26 -20.42
C TRP A 12 1.16 -33.16 -21.58
N LEU A 13 1.43 -31.93 -22.02
CA LEU A 13 2.39 -31.65 -23.08
C LEU A 13 3.82 -32.09 -22.69
N SER A 14 4.25 -31.80 -21.48
CA SER A 14 5.58 -32.17 -21.01
C SER A 14 5.74 -33.69 -20.85
N VAL A 15 4.76 -34.34 -20.26
CA VAL A 15 4.74 -35.79 -20.10
C VAL A 15 4.69 -36.47 -21.47
N ALA A 16 3.83 -36.01 -22.40
CA ALA A 16 3.76 -36.55 -23.76
C ALA A 16 5.10 -36.47 -24.51
N ALA A 17 5.77 -35.31 -24.42
CA ALA A 17 7.08 -35.11 -25.07
C ALA A 17 8.18 -36.07 -24.53
N ILE A 18 8.29 -36.17 -23.20
CA ILE A 18 9.28 -37.06 -22.56
C ILE A 18 9.00 -38.52 -22.93
N LEU A 19 7.74 -38.90 -22.90
CA LEU A 19 7.35 -40.29 -23.13
C LEU A 19 7.42 -40.67 -24.60
N ALA A 20 7.18 -39.76 -25.55
CA ALA A 20 7.40 -39.94 -26.97
C ALA A 20 8.89 -40.18 -27.27
N GLY A 21 9.76 -39.39 -26.64
CA GLY A 21 11.23 -39.59 -26.74
C GLY A 21 11.67 -40.95 -26.21
N PHE A 22 11.16 -41.38 -25.06
CA PHE A 22 11.48 -42.69 -24.48
C PHE A 22 10.93 -43.84 -25.34
N ALA A 23 9.71 -43.73 -25.83
CA ALA A 23 9.13 -44.76 -26.71
C ALA A 23 9.89 -44.89 -28.04
N TYR A 24 10.34 -43.77 -28.61
CA TYR A 24 11.16 -43.73 -29.81
C TYR A 24 12.52 -44.41 -29.55
N HIS A 25 13.18 -44.11 -28.44
CA HIS A 25 14.46 -44.70 -28.07
C HIS A 25 14.33 -46.19 -27.86
N GLN A 26 13.36 -46.66 -27.11
CA GLN A 26 13.10 -48.07 -26.85
C GLN A 26 12.80 -48.86 -28.14
N ALA A 27 11.96 -48.28 -29.04
CA ALA A 27 11.65 -48.90 -30.33
C ALA A 27 12.88 -48.97 -31.25
N SER A 28 13.76 -47.98 -31.21
CA SER A 28 15.00 -47.97 -32.00
C SER A 28 16.01 -48.99 -31.49
N GLU A 29 16.16 -49.18 -30.18
CA GLU A 29 17.01 -50.22 -29.57
C GLU A 29 16.53 -51.63 -29.89
N GLU A 30 15.22 -51.89 -29.71
CA GLU A 30 14.63 -53.21 -30.01
C GLU A 30 14.79 -53.56 -31.50
N ARG A 31 14.58 -52.58 -32.39
CA ARG A 31 14.81 -52.74 -33.82
C ARG A 31 16.27 -53.07 -34.13
N ALA A 32 17.22 -52.40 -33.49
CA ALA A 32 18.64 -52.64 -33.67
C ALA A 32 19.04 -54.05 -33.21
N GLN A 33 18.51 -54.49 -32.06
CA GLN A 33 18.76 -55.84 -31.55
C GLN A 33 18.21 -56.96 -32.48
N LEU A 34 16.98 -56.77 -33.02
CA LEU A 34 16.40 -57.74 -33.95
C LEU A 34 17.20 -57.84 -35.27
N LEU A 35 17.69 -56.68 -35.77
CA LEU A 35 18.57 -56.69 -36.96
C LEU A 35 19.88 -57.35 -36.69
N GLU A 36 20.51 -57.18 -35.55
CA GLU A 36 21.77 -57.86 -35.14
C GLU A 36 21.55 -59.35 -34.99
N ASP A 37 20.41 -59.79 -34.49
CA ASP A 37 20.10 -61.25 -34.39
C ASP A 37 19.91 -61.83 -35.76
N LEU A 38 19.23 -61.17 -36.71
CA LEU A 38 19.16 -61.67 -38.10
C LEU A 38 20.50 -61.67 -38.77
N ASP A 39 21.35 -60.71 -38.54
CA ASP A 39 22.71 -60.67 -39.08
C ASP A 39 23.55 -61.86 -38.60
N ARG A 40 23.51 -62.10 -37.28
CA ARG A 40 24.22 -63.19 -36.66
C ARG A 40 23.77 -64.57 -37.19
N ARG A 41 22.43 -64.72 -37.34
CA ARG A 41 21.89 -66.00 -37.92
C ARG A 41 22.28 -66.18 -39.36
N ALA A 42 22.24 -65.13 -40.16
CA ALA A 42 22.61 -65.18 -41.57
C ALA A 42 24.10 -65.46 -41.74
N ALA A 43 24.99 -64.86 -40.96
CA ALA A 43 26.39 -65.10 -40.93
C ALA A 43 26.73 -66.58 -40.62
N LEU A 44 26.14 -67.12 -39.52
CA LEU A 44 26.31 -68.50 -39.13
C LEU A 44 25.88 -69.48 -40.24
N LEU A 45 24.78 -69.16 -40.92
CA LEU A 45 24.34 -69.99 -42.04
C LEU A 45 25.27 -69.89 -43.24
N ALA A 46 25.76 -68.70 -43.54
CA ALA A 46 26.72 -68.53 -44.65
C ALA A 46 28.06 -69.25 -44.40
N ASP A 47 28.60 -69.00 -43.19
CA ASP A 47 29.90 -69.64 -42.81
C ASP A 47 29.79 -71.18 -42.79
N GLY A 48 28.68 -71.74 -42.28
CA GLY A 48 28.46 -73.15 -42.20
C GLY A 48 28.30 -73.86 -43.57
N LEU A 49 28.02 -73.07 -44.60
CA LEU A 49 27.77 -73.54 -45.96
C LEU A 49 28.90 -73.21 -46.96
N ASP A 50 29.82 -72.32 -46.62
CA ASP A 50 30.79 -71.72 -47.50
C ASP A 50 31.65 -72.81 -48.16
N ASP A 51 32.32 -73.62 -47.34
CA ASP A 51 33.22 -74.73 -47.84
C ASP A 51 32.50 -75.72 -48.74
N ALA A 52 31.27 -76.09 -48.36
CA ALA A 52 30.52 -77.09 -49.07
C ALA A 52 29.96 -76.54 -50.42
N VAL A 53 29.58 -75.32 -50.44
CA VAL A 53 29.10 -74.60 -51.66
C VAL A 53 30.29 -74.32 -52.58
N GLU A 54 31.43 -73.89 -52.01
CA GLU A 54 32.68 -73.70 -52.76
C GLU A 54 33.05 -74.93 -53.52
N ALA A 55 33.20 -76.11 -52.82
CA ALA A 55 33.60 -77.37 -53.40
C ALA A 55 32.61 -77.87 -54.51
N ALA A 56 31.33 -77.52 -54.39
CA ALA A 56 30.30 -77.84 -55.38
C ALA A 56 30.35 -76.93 -56.61
N LEU A 57 30.60 -75.60 -56.39
CA LEU A 57 30.66 -74.56 -57.42
C LEU A 57 31.89 -74.73 -58.32
N VAL A 58 33.06 -75.05 -57.72
CA VAL A 58 34.33 -75.31 -58.45
C VAL A 58 34.23 -76.51 -59.33
N ARG A 59 33.53 -77.57 -58.89
CA ARG A 59 33.26 -78.75 -59.70
C ARG A 59 32.26 -78.55 -60.84
N GLY A 60 31.67 -77.36 -60.99
CA GLY A 60 30.68 -77.04 -62.01
C GLY A 60 29.38 -77.83 -61.93
N SER A 61 29.11 -78.50 -60.80
CA SER A 61 27.96 -79.37 -60.65
C SER A 61 26.75 -78.71 -60.08
N ARG A 62 25.92 -78.04 -60.88
CA ARG A 62 24.65 -77.46 -60.47
C ARG A 62 23.77 -78.42 -59.66
N PRO A 63 23.61 -79.73 -60.01
CA PRO A 63 22.81 -80.65 -59.18
C PRO A 63 23.37 -80.91 -57.78
N ALA A 64 24.72 -80.76 -57.59
CA ALA A 64 25.33 -80.88 -56.28
C ALA A 64 25.00 -79.66 -55.37
N VAL A 65 25.02 -78.42 -55.91
CA VAL A 65 24.61 -77.20 -55.18
C VAL A 65 23.13 -77.28 -54.84
N GLU A 66 22.29 -77.72 -55.78
CA GLU A 66 20.86 -77.89 -55.53
C GLU A 66 20.53 -78.88 -54.41
N ARG A 67 21.26 -80.03 -54.36
CA ARG A 67 21.09 -81.06 -53.30
C ARG A 67 21.54 -80.52 -51.95
N LEU A 68 22.59 -79.76 -51.93
CA LEU A 68 23.13 -79.13 -50.71
C LEU A 68 22.12 -78.12 -50.13
N LEU A 69 21.55 -77.27 -50.94
CA LEU A 69 20.59 -76.25 -50.51
C LEU A 69 19.27 -76.86 -50.10
N ARG A 70 18.77 -77.95 -50.66
CA ARG A 70 17.49 -78.58 -50.34
C ARG A 70 17.32 -78.89 -48.84
N GLY A 71 18.39 -79.22 -48.15
CA GLY A 71 18.39 -79.54 -46.72
C GLY A 71 18.15 -78.34 -45.81
N PHE A 72 18.27 -77.11 -46.34
CA PHE A 72 18.25 -75.88 -45.55
C PHE A 72 17.04 -74.97 -45.88
N GLY A 73 16.10 -75.42 -46.75
CA GLY A 73 14.90 -74.67 -47.07
C GLY A 73 13.89 -74.66 -45.92
N ARG A 74 13.67 -73.52 -45.29
CA ARG A 74 12.63 -73.27 -44.29
C ARG A 74 11.66 -72.15 -44.76
N PRO A 75 10.43 -72.11 -44.23
CA PRO A 75 9.45 -71.10 -44.67
C PRO A 75 9.89 -69.65 -44.41
N ASP A 76 10.75 -69.44 -43.40
CA ASP A 76 11.29 -68.14 -42.93
C ASP A 76 12.75 -67.89 -43.42
N GLN A 77 13.31 -68.82 -44.23
CA GLN A 77 14.72 -68.78 -44.63
C GLN A 77 14.85 -69.21 -46.09
N GLY A 78 15.62 -68.48 -46.88
CA GLY A 78 16.00 -68.83 -48.25
C GLY A 78 17.50 -68.79 -48.45
N LEU A 79 18.03 -69.67 -49.27
CA LEU A 79 19.42 -69.72 -49.68
C LEU A 79 19.46 -69.65 -51.19
N ALA A 80 20.41 -68.87 -51.73
CA ALA A 80 20.64 -68.83 -53.18
C ALA A 80 22.10 -68.65 -53.45
N VAL A 81 22.63 -69.49 -54.40
CA VAL A 81 24.02 -69.45 -54.82
C VAL A 81 24.07 -68.88 -56.22
N TYR A 82 24.96 -67.93 -56.41
CA TYR A 82 25.24 -67.24 -57.65
C TYR A 82 26.67 -67.48 -58.08
N ASP A 83 26.91 -67.56 -59.43
CA ASP A 83 28.23 -67.67 -60.00
C ASP A 83 29.00 -66.32 -59.99
N ARG A 84 30.21 -66.30 -60.55
CA ARG A 84 31.05 -65.09 -60.67
C ARG A 84 30.41 -63.96 -61.49
N ALA A 85 29.47 -64.26 -62.37
CA ALA A 85 28.75 -63.29 -63.14
C ALA A 85 27.41 -62.83 -62.44
N ALA A 86 27.26 -63.28 -61.21
CA ALA A 86 26.02 -63.03 -60.38
C ALA A 86 24.79 -63.74 -61.02
N VAL A 87 24.94 -64.73 -61.79
CA VAL A 87 23.85 -65.52 -62.38
C VAL A 87 23.47 -66.67 -61.37
N LEU A 88 22.16 -66.82 -61.15
CA LEU A 88 21.67 -67.81 -60.21
C LEU A 88 22.02 -69.23 -60.62
N VAL A 89 22.81 -69.93 -59.80
CA VAL A 89 23.17 -71.33 -59.98
C VAL A 89 22.14 -72.25 -59.41
N ALA A 90 21.76 -72.02 -58.15
CA ALA A 90 20.76 -72.81 -57.44
C ALA A 90 20.17 -72.05 -56.29
N ALA A 91 18.90 -72.31 -55.90
CA ALA A 91 18.26 -71.74 -54.76
C ALA A 91 17.37 -72.77 -54.03
N THR A 92 17.13 -72.52 -52.73
CA THR A 92 16.13 -73.25 -51.96
C THR A 92 14.72 -73.03 -52.50
N PRO A 93 13.81 -74.02 -52.50
CA PRO A 93 12.39 -73.77 -52.86
C PRO A 93 11.75 -72.69 -51.96
N GLY A 94 10.91 -71.93 -52.53
CA GLY A 94 10.24 -70.81 -51.78
C GLY A 94 11.04 -69.50 -51.84
N MET A 95 11.41 -68.95 -50.72
CA MET A 95 12.01 -67.59 -50.61
C MET A 95 13.34 -67.47 -51.43
N GLY A 96 14.14 -68.53 -51.52
CA GLY A 96 15.37 -68.57 -52.32
C GLY A 96 15.10 -68.48 -53.83
N ALA A 97 14.03 -69.12 -54.32
CA ALA A 97 13.68 -69.20 -55.72
C ALA A 97 12.99 -67.95 -56.28
N THR A 98 12.58 -66.99 -55.45
CA THR A 98 11.92 -65.77 -55.86
C THR A 98 12.80 -64.71 -56.47
N PHE A 99 14.15 -64.86 -56.30
CA PHE A 99 15.12 -63.91 -56.89
C PHE A 99 15.68 -64.48 -58.19
N THR A 100 14.96 -64.26 -59.31
CA THR A 100 15.47 -64.61 -60.67
C THR A 100 16.54 -63.62 -61.15
N TRP A 101 16.60 -62.44 -60.55
CA TRP A 101 17.63 -61.40 -60.72
C TRP A 101 18.43 -61.31 -59.41
N PRO A 102 19.79 -61.17 -59.47
CA PRO A 102 20.62 -61.11 -58.28
C PRO A 102 20.21 -59.83 -57.48
N PRO A 103 19.96 -59.98 -56.16
CA PRO A 103 19.85 -58.84 -55.28
C PRO A 103 21.07 -57.93 -55.38
N PRO A 104 20.91 -56.60 -55.26
CA PRO A 104 22.02 -55.62 -55.32
C PRO A 104 23.20 -56.05 -54.34
N GLU A 105 22.84 -56.67 -53.23
CA GLU A 105 23.77 -57.18 -52.23
C GLU A 105 24.67 -58.27 -52.82
N VAL A 106 24.14 -59.18 -53.58
CA VAL A 106 24.90 -60.26 -54.24
C VAL A 106 25.90 -59.69 -55.27
N THR A 107 25.44 -58.76 -56.11
CA THR A 107 26.29 -58.07 -57.10
C THR A 107 27.46 -57.34 -56.42
N ARG A 108 27.14 -56.70 -55.33
CA ARG A 108 28.14 -55.96 -54.50
C ARG A 108 29.08 -56.92 -53.80
N ALA A 109 28.62 -58.08 -53.26
CA ALA A 109 29.46 -59.09 -52.60
C ALA A 109 30.47 -59.68 -53.57
N VAL A 110 30.04 -60.02 -54.78
CA VAL A 110 30.96 -60.56 -55.87
C VAL A 110 31.94 -59.49 -56.30
N GLY A 111 31.50 -58.25 -56.52
CA GLY A 111 32.35 -57.16 -57.04
C GLY A 111 33.36 -56.63 -56.02
N ALA A 112 32.92 -56.42 -54.76
CA ALA A 112 33.76 -55.94 -53.67
C ALA A 112 34.54 -57.02 -52.93
N ALA A 113 34.27 -58.27 -53.23
CA ALA A 113 34.87 -59.46 -52.52
C ALA A 113 34.68 -59.39 -51.02
N SER A 114 33.59 -58.87 -50.55
CA SER A 114 33.25 -58.65 -49.10
C SER A 114 31.80 -58.97 -48.86
N VAL A 115 31.48 -59.38 -47.62
CA VAL A 115 30.06 -59.52 -47.20
C VAL A 115 29.27 -58.22 -47.35
N THR A 116 28.13 -58.35 -47.96
CA THR A 116 27.20 -57.23 -48.11
C THR A 116 25.84 -57.60 -47.53
N LYS A 117 25.20 -56.58 -46.93
CA LYS A 117 23.95 -56.76 -46.20
C LYS A 117 22.94 -55.74 -46.71
N GLY A 118 21.65 -56.07 -46.66
CA GLY A 118 20.60 -55.18 -47.09
C GLY A 118 19.23 -55.67 -46.68
N MET A 119 18.25 -54.79 -46.90
CA MET A 119 16.84 -55.09 -46.71
C MET A 119 16.13 -55.02 -48.07
N GLY A 120 15.40 -56.03 -48.37
CA GLY A 120 14.61 -56.14 -49.58
C GLY A 120 13.13 -56.43 -49.28
N THR A 121 12.28 -56.31 -50.33
CA THR A 121 10.88 -56.74 -50.21
C THR A 121 10.56 -57.72 -51.31
N VAL A 122 10.07 -58.92 -50.95
CA VAL A 122 9.65 -59.93 -51.91
C VAL A 122 8.22 -60.36 -51.57
N SER A 123 7.35 -60.27 -52.56
CA SER A 123 5.95 -60.68 -52.45
C SER A 123 5.24 -60.04 -51.21
N GLY A 124 5.60 -58.72 -50.90
CA GLY A 124 5.06 -57.99 -49.77
C GLY A 124 5.64 -58.29 -48.40
N ARG A 125 6.61 -59.17 -48.30
CA ARG A 125 7.34 -59.50 -47.07
C ARG A 125 8.71 -58.83 -47.08
N LYS A 126 9.11 -58.27 -45.94
CA LYS A 126 10.45 -57.67 -45.74
C LYS A 126 11.41 -58.79 -45.50
N ILE A 127 12.52 -58.78 -46.22
CA ILE A 127 13.55 -59.82 -46.15
C ILE A 127 14.90 -59.15 -45.84
N TYR A 128 15.62 -59.72 -44.88
CA TYR A 128 17.01 -59.41 -44.62
C TYR A 128 17.86 -60.20 -45.58
N ILE A 129 18.75 -59.56 -46.32
CA ILE A 129 19.62 -60.16 -47.34
C ILE A 129 21.03 -60.06 -46.82
N TYR A 130 21.68 -61.21 -46.68
CA TYR A 130 23.12 -61.35 -46.36
C TYR A 130 23.78 -62.05 -47.48
N ALA A 131 24.69 -61.40 -48.20
CA ALA A 131 25.42 -62.00 -49.31
C ALA A 131 26.90 -62.11 -48.96
N SER A 132 27.45 -63.39 -48.92
CA SER A 132 28.86 -63.75 -48.69
C SER A 132 29.52 -64.18 -49.99
N PRO A 133 30.64 -63.55 -50.35
CA PRO A 133 31.41 -64.03 -51.52
C PRO A 133 32.07 -65.36 -51.25
N ILE A 134 31.91 -66.38 -52.13
CA ILE A 134 32.53 -67.67 -52.08
C ILE A 134 33.89 -67.57 -52.78
N ARG A 135 34.93 -68.01 -52.09
CA ARG A 135 36.34 -67.94 -52.59
C ARG A 135 36.95 -69.25 -52.76
N HIS A 136 37.74 -69.43 -53.85
CA HIS A 136 38.60 -70.56 -54.11
C HIS A 136 40.00 -70.05 -54.52
N ASP A 137 41.03 -70.48 -53.85
CA ASP A 137 42.43 -70.03 -54.06
C ASP A 137 42.55 -68.48 -54.10
N GLY A 138 41.85 -67.82 -53.20
CA GLY A 138 41.85 -66.32 -53.05
C GLY A 138 41.03 -65.55 -54.11
N ARG A 139 40.40 -66.24 -55.07
CA ARG A 139 39.58 -65.65 -56.11
C ARG A 139 38.09 -65.87 -55.84
N VAL A 140 37.23 -64.84 -56.04
CA VAL A 140 35.78 -64.99 -55.91
C VAL A 140 35.26 -65.85 -57.06
N VAL A 141 34.67 -67.03 -56.72
CA VAL A 141 34.05 -67.93 -57.68
C VAL A 141 32.55 -67.83 -57.77
N GLY A 142 31.92 -67.14 -56.76
CA GLY A 142 30.47 -66.89 -56.68
C GLY A 142 30.08 -66.20 -55.40
N ALA A 143 28.81 -66.20 -55.10
CA ALA A 143 28.28 -65.68 -53.82
C ALA A 143 27.16 -66.57 -53.29
N LEU A 144 27.08 -66.69 -51.97
CA LEU A 144 25.99 -67.30 -51.26
C LEU A 144 25.11 -66.14 -50.65
N ALA A 145 23.83 -66.10 -51.03
CA ALA A 145 22.88 -65.21 -50.43
C ALA A 145 22.02 -65.99 -49.41
N VAL A 146 21.96 -65.45 -48.18
CA VAL A 146 21.08 -65.93 -47.13
C VAL A 146 19.95 -64.87 -47.00
N LEU A 147 18.74 -65.35 -47.10
CA LEU A 147 17.51 -64.54 -47.09
C LEU A 147 16.68 -64.90 -45.84
N LEU A 148 16.48 -63.98 -44.95
CA LEU A 148 15.70 -64.22 -43.72
C LEU A 148 14.45 -63.29 -43.67
N ASP A 149 13.33 -63.87 -43.20
CA ASP A 149 12.06 -63.05 -43.05
C ASP A 149 12.23 -62.03 -41.92
N ALA A 150 12.13 -60.76 -42.27
CA ALA A 150 12.25 -59.63 -41.38
C ALA A 150 10.90 -58.90 -41.11
N THR A 151 9.79 -59.51 -41.54
CA THR A 151 8.43 -58.90 -41.42
C THR A 151 8.04 -58.69 -39.95
N HIS A 152 8.51 -59.52 -39.03
CA HIS A 152 8.22 -59.43 -37.61
C HIS A 152 8.81 -58.20 -36.93
N ILE A 153 9.85 -57.56 -37.51
CA ILE A 153 10.47 -56.35 -36.97
C ILE A 153 9.47 -55.18 -36.90
N ASP A 154 8.68 -54.98 -37.96
CA ASP A 154 7.69 -53.89 -37.99
C ASP A 154 6.47 -54.23 -37.11
N GLN A 155 6.08 -55.48 -36.96
CA GLN A 155 4.99 -55.91 -36.09
C GLN A 155 5.33 -55.75 -34.62
N ALA A 156 6.54 -56.03 -34.20
CA ALA A 156 7.02 -55.83 -32.83
C ALA A 156 6.92 -54.36 -32.41
N GLY A 157 7.34 -53.42 -33.28
CA GLY A 157 7.24 -51.97 -33.01
C GLY A 157 5.79 -51.50 -32.79
N TRP A 158 4.82 -52.05 -33.51
CA TRP A 158 3.40 -51.65 -33.36
C TRP A 158 2.77 -52.12 -32.04
N VAL A 159 3.07 -53.36 -31.62
CA VAL A 159 2.61 -53.94 -30.34
C VAL A 159 3.17 -53.18 -29.15
N LEU A 160 4.49 -52.87 -29.19
CA LEU A 160 5.17 -52.09 -28.16
C LEU A 160 4.58 -50.66 -28.07
N GLY A 161 4.37 -50.01 -29.22
CA GLY A 161 3.76 -48.67 -29.28
C GLY A 161 2.38 -48.61 -28.64
N ARG A 162 1.51 -49.60 -28.93
CA ARG A 162 0.17 -49.66 -28.34
C ARG A 162 0.20 -49.88 -26.82
N ARG A 163 1.07 -50.74 -26.32
CA ARG A 163 1.21 -51.02 -24.88
C ARG A 163 1.76 -49.83 -24.13
N ASN A 164 2.71 -49.11 -24.71
CA ASN A 164 3.23 -47.88 -24.13
C ASN A 164 2.20 -46.76 -24.15
N ALA A 165 1.42 -46.59 -25.22
CA ALA A 165 0.33 -45.59 -25.30
C ALA A 165 -0.72 -45.76 -24.18
N VAL A 166 -1.09 -47.01 -23.87
CA VAL A 166 -2.04 -47.30 -22.77
C VAL A 166 -1.41 -46.96 -21.41
N ARG A 167 -0.16 -47.35 -21.17
CA ARG A 167 0.55 -47.00 -19.93
C ARG A 167 0.65 -45.48 -19.74
N PHE A 168 0.89 -44.75 -20.83
CA PHE A 168 1.00 -43.30 -20.82
C PHE A 168 -0.34 -42.64 -20.51
N ALA A 169 -1.44 -43.09 -21.10
CA ALA A 169 -2.76 -42.58 -20.82
C ALA A 169 -3.13 -42.75 -19.34
N VAL A 170 -2.79 -43.89 -18.75
CA VAL A 170 -3.04 -44.15 -17.32
C VAL A 170 -2.15 -43.23 -16.44
N LEU A 171 -0.88 -43.10 -16.74
CA LEU A 171 0.03 -42.26 -15.96
C LEU A 171 -0.35 -40.79 -16.03
N ALA A 172 -0.68 -40.29 -17.23
CA ALA A 172 -1.13 -38.92 -17.43
C ALA A 172 -2.45 -38.66 -16.71
N ALA A 173 -3.38 -39.58 -16.68
CA ALA A 173 -4.63 -39.47 -15.93
C ALA A 173 -4.39 -39.39 -14.42
N VAL A 174 -3.51 -40.23 -13.88
CA VAL A 174 -3.14 -40.22 -12.45
C VAL A 174 -2.45 -38.91 -12.08
N LEU A 175 -1.46 -38.47 -12.85
CA LEU A 175 -0.78 -37.20 -12.60
C LEU A 175 -1.71 -35.99 -12.68
N SER A 176 -2.66 -36.01 -13.62
CA SER A 176 -3.68 -34.95 -13.73
C SER A 176 -4.63 -34.93 -12.53
N LEU A 177 -5.04 -36.11 -12.07
CA LEU A 177 -5.89 -36.23 -10.87
C LEU A 177 -5.15 -35.70 -9.63
N VAL A 178 -3.89 -36.06 -9.45
CA VAL A 178 -3.05 -35.59 -8.34
C VAL A 178 -2.84 -34.08 -8.43
N ALA A 179 -2.54 -33.54 -9.60
CA ALA A 179 -2.34 -32.12 -9.81
C ALA A 179 -3.65 -31.30 -9.51
N VAL A 180 -4.77 -31.79 -9.97
CA VAL A 180 -6.09 -31.18 -9.68
C VAL A 180 -6.39 -31.23 -8.17
N LEU A 181 -6.10 -32.35 -7.53
CA LEU A 181 -6.31 -32.51 -6.09
C LEU A 181 -5.42 -31.53 -5.28
N ILE A 182 -4.14 -31.44 -5.63
CA ILE A 182 -3.20 -30.49 -4.99
C ILE A 182 -3.69 -29.05 -5.16
N VAL A 183 -4.05 -28.64 -6.38
CA VAL A 183 -4.55 -27.26 -6.64
C VAL A 183 -5.85 -27.01 -5.87
N ARG A 184 -6.72 -28.01 -5.80
CA ARG A 184 -7.98 -27.88 -5.07
C ARG A 184 -7.80 -27.74 -3.57
N VAL A 185 -6.90 -28.52 -2.98
CA VAL A 185 -6.63 -28.50 -1.53
C VAL A 185 -5.77 -27.31 -1.14
N SER A 186 -4.70 -27.04 -1.91
CA SER A 186 -3.70 -26.02 -1.50
C SER A 186 -4.00 -24.60 -1.96
N VAL A 187 -4.85 -24.41 -2.99
CA VAL A 187 -5.11 -23.09 -3.57
C VAL A 187 -6.59 -22.72 -3.57
N THR A 188 -7.41 -23.52 -4.27
CA THR A 188 -8.82 -23.12 -4.50
C THR A 188 -9.69 -23.26 -3.27
N GLY A 189 -9.43 -24.25 -2.43
CA GLY A 189 -10.12 -24.47 -1.16
C GLY A 189 -9.92 -23.30 -0.18
N PRO A 190 -8.66 -23.00 0.20
CA PRO A 190 -8.34 -21.89 1.08
C PRO A 190 -8.82 -20.53 0.58
N LEU A 191 -8.66 -20.21 -0.70
CA LEU A 191 -9.17 -18.97 -1.30
C LEU A 191 -10.70 -18.86 -1.23
N ALA A 192 -11.42 -19.96 -1.51
CA ALA A 192 -12.88 -19.97 -1.41
C ALA A 192 -13.35 -19.83 0.04
N GLN A 193 -12.61 -20.38 1.00
CA GLN A 193 -12.86 -20.26 2.43
C GLN A 193 -12.67 -18.82 2.91
N MET A 194 -11.56 -18.20 2.54
CA MET A 194 -11.28 -16.78 2.82
C MET A 194 -12.35 -15.86 2.22
N ALA A 195 -12.75 -16.08 0.98
CA ALA A 195 -13.78 -15.29 0.31
C ALA A 195 -15.18 -15.47 0.92
N ARG A 196 -15.51 -16.64 1.45
CA ARG A 196 -16.77 -16.88 2.19
C ARG A 196 -16.71 -16.18 3.55
N TRP A 197 -15.61 -16.32 4.27
CA TRP A 197 -15.43 -15.71 5.57
C TRP A 197 -15.45 -14.18 5.48
N THR A 198 -14.73 -13.56 4.53
CA THR A 198 -14.75 -12.10 4.32
C THR A 198 -16.16 -11.58 4.00
N ARG A 199 -16.95 -12.33 3.23
CA ARG A 199 -18.36 -11.98 2.96
C ARG A 199 -19.24 -12.08 4.22
N ALA A 200 -19.00 -13.06 5.08
CA ALA A 200 -19.72 -13.21 6.33
C ALA A 200 -19.41 -12.08 7.32
N VAL A 201 -18.13 -11.70 7.46
CA VAL A 201 -17.69 -10.54 8.27
C VAL A 201 -18.31 -9.24 7.75
N ARG A 202 -18.34 -9.04 6.43
CA ARG A 202 -18.98 -7.85 5.83
C ARG A 202 -20.47 -7.76 6.11
N ARG A 203 -21.15 -8.89 6.21
CA ARG A 203 -22.60 -8.96 6.54
C ARG A 203 -22.91 -8.87 8.04
N GLY A 204 -21.87 -8.77 8.90
CA GLY A 204 -22.07 -8.63 10.35
C GLY A 204 -22.25 -9.94 11.12
N HIS A 205 -22.08 -11.10 10.47
CA HIS A 205 -22.13 -12.37 11.17
C HIS A 205 -20.77 -12.60 11.86
N ALA A 206 -20.80 -12.77 13.19
CA ALA A 206 -19.62 -13.10 13.96
C ALA A 206 -19.17 -14.53 13.60
N THR A 207 -18.06 -14.63 12.89
CA THR A 207 -17.42 -15.90 12.59
C THR A 207 -16.14 -15.99 13.40
N THR A 208 -15.98 -17.09 14.12
CA THR A 208 -14.76 -17.37 14.87
C THR A 208 -13.58 -17.49 13.92
N PRO A 209 -12.37 -17.00 14.29
CA PRO A 209 -11.13 -17.13 13.48
C PRO A 209 -10.74 -18.57 13.14
N ALA A 210 -11.34 -19.56 13.84
CA ALA A 210 -11.08 -20.99 13.65
C ALA A 210 -11.44 -21.52 12.24
N GLU A 211 -12.12 -20.74 11.41
CA GLU A 211 -12.47 -21.13 10.04
C GLU A 211 -11.45 -20.69 8.97
N LEU A 212 -10.38 -20.02 9.36
CA LEU A 212 -9.34 -19.58 8.42
C LEU A 212 -8.18 -20.57 8.36
N PRO A 213 -7.50 -20.72 7.22
CA PRO A 213 -6.32 -21.57 7.11
C PRO A 213 -5.22 -21.10 8.08
N THR A 214 -4.85 -21.97 9.02
CA THR A 214 -3.78 -21.70 9.99
C THR A 214 -2.40 -22.05 9.44
N ASP A 215 -2.35 -22.93 8.42
CA ASP A 215 -1.14 -23.46 7.84
C ASP A 215 -1.14 -23.33 6.32
N GLY A 216 0.03 -23.35 5.69
CA GLY A 216 0.23 -23.35 4.24
C GLY A 216 0.44 -21.96 3.63
N LEU A 217 0.40 -21.92 2.30
CA LEU A 217 0.78 -20.77 1.48
C LEU A 217 -0.02 -19.47 1.78
N PHE A 218 -1.23 -19.61 2.28
CA PHE A 218 -2.14 -18.48 2.54
C PHE A 218 -2.28 -18.13 4.04
N ALA A 219 -1.54 -18.79 4.92
CA ALA A 219 -1.56 -18.50 6.35
C ALA A 219 -1.17 -17.03 6.71
N PRO A 220 -0.19 -16.38 6.06
CA PRO A 220 0.11 -14.97 6.30
C PRO A 220 -1.07 -14.06 5.92
N MET A 221 -1.66 -14.27 4.74
CA MET A 221 -2.82 -13.49 4.27
C MET A 221 -4.05 -13.74 5.14
N ALA A 222 -4.26 -14.95 5.62
CA ALA A 222 -5.36 -15.28 6.54
C ALA A 222 -5.21 -14.55 7.88
N ARG A 223 -3.98 -14.40 8.38
CA ARG A 223 -3.67 -13.61 9.59
C ARG A 223 -4.01 -12.13 9.38
N GLU A 224 -3.54 -11.52 8.29
CA GLU A 224 -3.84 -10.12 7.95
C GLU A 224 -5.35 -9.86 7.83
N VAL A 225 -6.07 -10.74 7.11
CA VAL A 225 -7.52 -10.63 6.95
C VAL A 225 -8.24 -10.79 8.30
N SER A 226 -7.74 -11.61 9.21
CA SER A 226 -8.32 -11.77 10.54
C SER A 226 -8.08 -10.54 11.44
N VAL A 227 -6.91 -9.89 11.33
CA VAL A 227 -6.59 -8.63 12.03
C VAL A 227 -7.52 -7.52 11.53
N LEU A 228 -7.65 -7.38 10.23
CA LEU A 228 -8.55 -6.38 9.62
C LEU A 228 -10.02 -6.58 10.05
N ALA A 229 -10.47 -7.82 10.10
CA ALA A 229 -11.84 -8.13 10.51
C ALA A 229 -12.09 -7.86 12.00
N ARG A 230 -11.13 -8.15 12.87
CA ARG A 230 -11.23 -7.82 14.30
C ARG A 230 -11.23 -6.31 14.51
N SER A 231 -10.41 -5.56 13.78
CA SER A 231 -10.43 -4.09 13.79
C SER A 231 -11.81 -3.55 13.37
N LEU A 232 -12.38 -4.12 12.29
CA LEU A 232 -13.72 -3.74 11.82
C LEU A 232 -14.83 -4.10 12.83
N GLN A 233 -14.73 -5.25 13.49
CA GLN A 233 -15.68 -5.65 14.56
C GLN A 233 -15.58 -4.73 15.77
N ARG A 234 -14.37 -4.35 16.18
CA ARG A 234 -14.17 -3.38 17.27
C ARG A 234 -14.71 -2.01 16.94
N ALA A 235 -14.44 -1.53 15.70
CA ALA A 235 -15.02 -0.26 15.24
C ALA A 235 -16.56 -0.32 15.21
N ARG A 236 -17.14 -1.46 14.83
CA ARG A 236 -18.61 -1.66 14.90
C ARG A 236 -19.13 -1.80 16.31
N ALA A 237 -18.41 -2.49 17.19
CA ALA A 237 -18.79 -2.62 18.59
C ALA A 237 -18.73 -1.26 19.28
N ALA A 238 -17.68 -0.46 19.03
CA ALA A 238 -17.59 0.92 19.53
C ALA A 238 -18.71 1.82 18.96
N ALA A 239 -19.04 1.66 17.68
CA ALA A 239 -20.17 2.38 17.07
C ALA A 239 -21.53 1.90 17.61
N ALA A 240 -21.67 0.62 17.93
CA ALA A 240 -22.89 0.06 18.55
C ALA A 240 -23.03 0.46 20.02
N GLU A 241 -21.93 0.49 20.78
CA GLU A 241 -21.87 1.00 22.14
C GLU A 241 -22.20 2.51 22.17
N GLU A 242 -21.67 3.26 21.21
CA GLU A 242 -22.02 4.66 21.04
C GLU A 242 -23.48 4.86 20.59
N ALA A 243 -23.99 3.99 19.73
CA ALA A 243 -25.42 4.00 19.35
C ALA A 243 -26.33 3.62 20.54
N ALA A 244 -25.88 2.71 21.41
CA ALA A 244 -26.60 2.36 22.64
C ALA A 244 -26.58 3.52 23.67
N LEU A 245 -25.46 4.24 23.78
CA LEU A 245 -25.36 5.48 24.57
C LEU A 245 -26.23 6.60 23.99
N ARG A 246 -26.45 6.63 22.67
CA ARG A 246 -27.39 7.54 21.98
C ARG A 246 -28.88 7.24 22.32
N LEU A 247 -29.22 5.99 22.56
CA LEU A 247 -30.57 5.58 22.94
C LEU A 247 -30.96 5.98 24.38
N VAL A 248 -29.96 6.30 25.23
CA VAL A 248 -30.19 6.70 26.64
C VAL A 248 -30.34 8.24 26.81
N GLY A 249 -30.56 9.00 25.74
CA GLY A 249 -31.16 10.35 25.83
C GLY A 249 -30.22 11.56 25.84
N GLU A 250 -28.89 11.44 25.73
CA GLU A 250 -27.99 12.59 25.53
C GLU A 250 -26.92 12.31 24.46
N THR A 251 -27.22 12.68 23.23
CA THR A 251 -26.45 12.27 22.06
C THR A 251 -25.26 13.17 21.72
N LEU A 252 -25.24 14.40 22.21
CA LEU A 252 -24.20 15.38 21.82
C LEU A 252 -23.21 15.63 22.95
N TRP A 253 -21.91 15.66 22.64
CA TRP A 253 -20.90 16.15 23.55
C TRP A 253 -20.98 17.68 23.63
N THR A 254 -21.14 18.20 24.85
CA THR A 254 -21.17 19.62 25.20
C THR A 254 -20.10 19.92 26.24
N GLU A 255 -19.87 21.19 26.52
CA GLU A 255 -19.00 21.63 27.62
C GLU A 255 -19.41 20.99 28.95
N GLU A 256 -20.71 21.02 29.26
CA GLU A 256 -21.28 20.48 30.52
C GLU A 256 -21.07 18.97 30.62
N ARG A 257 -21.25 18.24 29.52
CA ARG A 257 -21.02 16.79 29.48
C ARG A 257 -19.55 16.45 29.68
N LEU A 258 -18.62 17.22 29.11
CA LEU A 258 -17.20 17.04 29.33
C LEU A 258 -16.84 17.34 30.79
N LYS A 259 -17.36 18.40 31.40
CA LYS A 259 -17.20 18.69 32.84
C LYS A 259 -17.69 17.54 33.71
N GLN A 260 -18.87 17.00 33.44
CA GLN A 260 -19.41 15.85 34.20
C GLN A 260 -18.54 14.60 34.02
N PHE A 261 -18.05 14.36 32.81
CA PHE A 261 -17.15 13.25 32.55
C PHE A 261 -15.85 13.35 33.38
N VAL A 262 -15.19 14.52 33.36
CA VAL A 262 -13.98 14.77 34.17
C VAL A 262 -14.26 14.53 35.66
N ARG A 263 -15.37 15.08 36.18
CA ARG A 263 -15.74 14.92 37.59
C ARG A 263 -15.97 13.44 37.97
N LEU A 264 -16.73 12.71 37.16
CA LEU A 264 -17.15 11.36 37.47
C LEU A 264 -16.10 10.26 37.17
N ARG A 265 -15.27 10.49 36.14
CA ARG A 265 -14.33 9.48 35.67
C ARG A 265 -12.88 9.76 36.03
N LEU A 266 -12.54 11.00 36.24
CA LEU A 266 -11.19 11.46 36.55
C LEU A 266 -11.14 12.04 37.99
N GLU A 267 -12.24 11.93 38.76
CA GLU A 267 -12.32 12.39 40.16
C GLU A 267 -11.84 13.83 40.36
N ASP A 268 -12.17 14.70 39.41
CA ASP A 268 -11.69 16.09 39.30
C ASP A 268 -10.15 16.22 39.26
N ALA A 269 -9.43 15.14 38.83
CA ALA A 269 -7.99 15.21 38.64
C ALA A 269 -7.63 16.34 37.67
N PRO A 270 -6.77 17.27 38.05
CA PRO A 270 -6.43 18.40 37.20
C PRO A 270 -5.61 17.93 36.01
N ILE A 271 -6.03 18.33 34.81
CA ILE A 271 -5.37 18.03 33.56
C ILE A 271 -4.26 19.04 33.33
N LEU A 272 -3.08 18.58 32.96
CA LEU A 272 -1.99 19.41 32.49
C LEU A 272 -1.96 19.34 30.95
N VAL A 273 -2.15 20.48 30.29
CA VAL A 273 -1.97 20.61 28.83
C VAL A 273 -0.64 21.29 28.58
N VAL A 274 0.15 20.78 27.64
CA VAL A 274 1.44 21.37 27.23
C VAL A 274 1.38 21.68 25.75
N SER A 275 1.66 22.94 25.38
CA SER A 275 1.76 23.34 23.97
C SER A 275 2.80 24.42 23.76
N ASN A 276 3.29 24.55 22.52
CA ASN A 276 4.25 25.60 22.22
C ASN A 276 3.61 27.00 22.32
N ARG A 277 2.39 27.16 21.79
CA ARG A 277 1.68 28.43 21.82
C ARG A 277 0.78 28.55 23.05
N GLU A 278 0.86 29.71 23.72
CA GLU A 278 -0.04 30.06 24.80
C GLU A 278 -1.44 30.47 24.29
N PRO A 279 -2.50 30.32 25.11
CA PRO A 279 -3.87 30.70 24.73
C PRO A 279 -4.05 32.22 24.58
N LEU A 280 -3.31 33.01 25.32
CA LEU A 280 -3.30 34.48 25.24
C LEU A 280 -1.93 35.00 25.65
N SER A 281 -1.51 36.10 25.02
CA SER A 281 -0.30 36.86 25.35
C SER A 281 -0.64 38.28 25.77
N HIS A 282 0.28 38.92 26.49
CA HIS A 282 0.17 40.31 26.88
C HIS A 282 1.22 41.11 26.12
N VAL A 283 0.74 42.05 25.33
CA VAL A 283 1.60 42.89 24.50
C VAL A 283 1.41 44.36 24.84
N ARG A 284 2.47 45.14 24.70
CA ARG A 284 2.43 46.59 24.96
C ARG A 284 2.04 47.31 23.67
N ARG A 285 0.88 48.03 23.72
CA ARG A 285 0.42 48.91 22.63
C ARG A 285 0.10 50.30 23.22
N ASP A 286 0.67 51.31 22.65
CA ASP A 286 0.48 52.71 23.08
C ASP A 286 0.66 52.91 24.59
N GLY A 287 1.67 52.22 25.18
CA GLY A 287 1.98 52.29 26.61
C GLY A 287 1.03 51.51 27.54
N ARG A 288 0.03 50.81 27.01
CA ARG A 288 -0.92 49.97 27.76
C ARG A 288 -0.67 48.49 27.45
N ILE A 289 -0.87 47.65 28.47
CA ILE A 289 -0.84 46.19 28.29
C ILE A 289 -2.20 45.74 27.73
N VAL A 290 -2.17 45.07 26.60
CA VAL A 290 -3.37 44.57 25.90
C VAL A 290 -3.25 43.05 25.80
N VAL A 291 -4.35 42.34 26.02
CA VAL A 291 -4.47 40.90 25.80
C VAL A 291 -4.62 40.64 24.29
N GLN A 292 -3.82 39.74 23.77
CA GLN A 292 -3.88 39.31 22.39
C GLN A 292 -4.05 37.81 22.31
N THR A 293 -5.04 37.33 21.55
CA THR A 293 -5.20 35.89 21.23
C THR A 293 -4.36 35.55 20.00
N PRO A 294 -3.42 34.58 20.08
CA PRO A 294 -2.62 34.17 18.94
C PRO A 294 -3.46 33.50 17.85
N ALA A 295 -3.10 33.69 16.58
CA ALA A 295 -3.69 32.99 15.46
C ALA A 295 -3.21 31.51 15.43
N SER A 296 -3.95 30.63 16.10
CA SER A 296 -3.64 29.21 16.15
C SER A 296 -4.90 28.37 16.23
N GLY A 297 -5.19 27.59 15.20
CA GLY A 297 -6.33 26.67 15.19
C GLY A 297 -6.29 25.66 16.36
N MET A 298 -5.09 25.20 16.75
CA MET A 298 -4.92 24.32 17.92
C MET A 298 -5.34 25.03 19.21
N VAL A 299 -4.89 26.25 19.45
CA VAL A 299 -5.25 27.02 20.65
C VAL A 299 -6.76 27.25 20.69
N THR A 300 -7.35 27.66 19.56
CA THR A 300 -8.80 27.88 19.45
C THR A 300 -9.60 26.59 19.72
N ALA A 301 -9.08 25.43 19.31
CA ALA A 301 -9.72 24.15 19.57
C ALA A 301 -9.57 23.69 21.04
N LEU A 302 -8.42 23.91 21.67
CA LEU A 302 -8.14 23.46 23.04
C LEU A 302 -8.70 24.38 24.13
N GLU A 303 -8.83 25.66 23.86
CA GLU A 303 -9.29 26.64 24.86
C GLU A 303 -10.67 26.29 25.43
N PRO A 304 -11.69 25.91 24.64
CA PRO A 304 -12.97 25.42 25.18
C PRO A 304 -12.82 24.17 26.06
N VAL A 305 -11.90 23.27 25.74
CA VAL A 305 -11.60 22.08 26.56
C VAL A 305 -11.04 22.48 27.92
N MET A 306 -10.08 23.42 27.93
CA MET A 306 -9.49 23.90 29.17
C MET A 306 -10.49 24.70 30.03
N ARG A 307 -11.39 25.44 29.43
CA ARG A 307 -12.51 26.07 30.15
C ARG A 307 -13.43 25.04 30.81
N ALA A 308 -13.70 23.93 30.10
CA ALA A 308 -14.54 22.88 30.60
C ALA A 308 -13.87 22.06 31.71
N CYS A 309 -12.62 21.68 31.52
CA CYS A 309 -11.91 20.74 32.41
C CYS A 309 -11.19 21.44 33.58
N GLY A 310 -10.81 22.72 33.41
CA GLY A 310 -9.90 23.37 34.34
C GLY A 310 -8.46 22.85 34.20
N GLY A 311 -7.65 23.02 35.26
CA GLY A 311 -6.28 22.49 35.29
C GLY A 311 -5.20 23.53 34.97
N VAL A 312 -4.11 23.08 34.38
CA VAL A 312 -2.94 23.92 34.06
C VAL A 312 -2.59 23.80 32.60
N TRP A 313 -2.37 24.93 31.94
CA TRP A 313 -1.83 24.98 30.58
C TRP A 313 -0.39 25.50 30.62
N VAL A 314 0.58 24.65 30.29
CA VAL A 314 2.01 25.00 30.23
C VAL A 314 2.34 25.41 28.79
N ALA A 315 2.83 26.62 28.57
CA ALA A 315 3.12 27.13 27.24
C ALA A 315 4.28 28.14 27.23
N GLN A 316 4.88 28.34 26.04
CA GLN A 316 5.88 29.37 25.83
C GLN A 316 5.26 30.77 25.96
N ALA A 317 5.87 31.64 26.73
CA ALA A 317 5.54 33.05 26.75
C ALA A 317 5.97 33.74 25.45
N SER A 318 5.11 34.53 24.85
CA SER A 318 5.36 35.17 23.55
C SER A 318 5.15 36.70 23.55
N GLY A 319 4.48 37.24 24.55
CA GLY A 319 4.21 38.68 24.69
C GLY A 319 5.30 39.42 25.44
N ASP A 320 5.60 40.63 25.00
CA ASP A 320 6.60 41.50 25.59
C ASP A 320 6.25 41.99 27.02
N ALA A 321 4.95 41.95 27.40
CA ALA A 321 4.45 42.25 28.72
C ALA A 321 4.07 41.02 29.58
N ASP A 322 4.37 39.80 29.11
CA ASP A 322 3.98 38.55 29.78
C ASP A 322 4.62 38.40 31.17
N ARG A 323 5.87 38.86 31.35
CA ARG A 323 6.57 38.81 32.64
C ARG A 323 5.92 39.69 33.72
N GLU A 324 5.32 40.80 33.31
CA GLU A 324 4.67 41.77 34.22
C GLU A 324 3.30 41.30 34.71
N THR A 325 2.68 40.40 33.95
CA THR A 325 1.32 39.90 34.21
C THR A 325 1.26 38.55 34.89
N ALA A 326 2.41 37.89 35.04
CA ALA A 326 2.52 36.58 35.70
C ALA A 326 3.12 36.69 37.09
N ASP A 327 2.84 35.69 37.95
CA ASP A 327 3.49 35.60 39.27
C ASP A 327 4.98 35.19 39.16
N ALA A 328 5.67 35.10 40.31
CA ALA A 328 7.10 34.73 40.37
C ALA A 328 7.40 33.35 39.78
N ARG A 329 6.40 32.47 39.66
CA ARG A 329 6.51 31.14 39.03
C ARG A 329 6.04 31.14 37.55
N GLY A 330 5.69 32.32 37.00
CA GLY A 330 5.18 32.44 35.65
C GLY A 330 3.72 31.98 35.49
N ARG A 331 2.91 31.98 36.55
CA ARG A 331 1.50 31.55 36.55
C ARG A 331 0.58 32.74 36.42
N LEU A 332 -0.52 32.51 35.74
CA LEU A 332 -1.61 33.47 35.56
C LEU A 332 -2.97 32.73 35.52
N ARG A 333 -3.98 33.26 36.19
CA ARG A 333 -5.35 32.72 36.09
C ARG A 333 -6.03 33.32 34.84
N VAL A 334 -6.60 32.45 34.00
CA VAL A 334 -7.12 32.82 32.68
C VAL A 334 -8.45 32.13 32.40
N PRO A 335 -9.30 32.74 31.52
CA PRO A 335 -9.19 34.10 30.94
C PRO A 335 -9.25 35.17 32.02
N PRO A 336 -8.73 36.39 31.78
CA PRO A 336 -8.74 37.45 32.80
C PRO A 336 -10.13 37.83 33.34
N ASP A 337 -11.16 37.83 32.46
CA ASP A 337 -12.52 38.21 32.81
C ASP A 337 -13.33 37.07 33.47
N ASP A 338 -13.00 35.82 33.23
CA ASP A 338 -13.66 34.61 33.79
C ASP A 338 -12.64 33.48 34.03
N PRO A 339 -11.84 33.59 35.12
CA PRO A 339 -10.71 32.65 35.35
C PRO A 339 -11.17 31.21 35.56
N ARG A 340 -10.91 30.35 34.59
CA ARG A 340 -11.28 28.92 34.58
C ARG A 340 -10.13 27.98 34.84
N TYR A 341 -8.92 28.30 34.35
CA TYR A 341 -7.72 27.47 34.47
C TYR A 341 -6.48 28.33 34.76
N THR A 342 -5.34 27.69 34.97
CA THR A 342 -4.05 28.37 35.18
C THR A 342 -3.18 28.26 33.94
N LEU A 343 -2.68 29.35 33.42
CA LEU A 343 -1.59 29.38 32.42
C LEU A 343 -0.26 29.40 33.18
N ARG A 344 0.63 28.47 32.86
CA ARG A 344 2.03 28.41 33.33
C ARG A 344 2.95 28.73 32.16
N ARG A 345 3.58 29.88 32.19
CA ARG A 345 4.48 30.33 31.15
C ARG A 345 5.88 29.81 31.32
N VAL A 346 6.49 29.35 30.22
CA VAL A 346 7.90 28.97 30.11
C VAL A 346 8.65 30.04 29.31
N TRP A 347 9.71 30.54 29.90
CA TRP A 347 10.53 31.61 29.31
C TRP A 347 11.65 31.03 28.49
N LEU A 348 11.67 31.34 27.18
CA LEU A 348 12.76 30.97 26.28
C LEU A 348 13.60 32.22 25.94
N THR A 349 14.86 31.99 25.69
CA THR A 349 15.74 33.00 25.06
C THR A 349 15.44 33.05 23.55
N GLN A 350 15.85 34.11 22.90
CA GLN A 350 15.71 34.25 21.46
C GLN A 350 16.43 33.13 20.70
N GLU A 351 17.61 32.69 21.18
CA GLU A 351 18.36 31.58 20.56
C GLU A 351 17.66 30.24 20.75
N GLU A 352 17.07 29.98 21.91
CA GLU A 352 16.30 28.76 22.17
C GLU A 352 15.05 28.72 21.27
N GLU A 353 14.33 29.83 21.17
CA GLU A 353 13.16 29.93 20.27
C GLU A 353 13.58 29.76 18.82
N ALA A 354 14.65 30.41 18.38
CA ALA A 354 15.14 30.31 17.02
C ALA A 354 15.53 28.86 16.65
N GLY A 355 16.29 28.15 17.48
CA GLY A 355 16.71 26.79 17.20
C GLY A 355 15.59 25.77 17.38
N HIS A 356 14.82 25.87 18.48
CA HIS A 356 13.71 24.96 18.75
C HIS A 356 12.54 25.13 17.78
N TYR A 357 11.98 26.37 17.71
CA TYR A 357 10.76 26.61 16.93
C TYR A 357 11.06 26.84 15.45
N SER A 358 11.90 27.85 15.11
CA SER A 358 12.14 28.16 13.69
C SER A 358 12.99 27.08 13.01
N GLY A 359 14.08 26.62 13.65
CA GLY A 359 15.03 25.65 13.13
C GLY A 359 14.44 24.23 13.11
N PHE A 360 14.63 23.48 14.20
CA PHE A 360 14.32 22.05 14.18
C PHE A 360 12.84 21.76 13.93
N SER A 361 11.92 22.50 14.56
CA SER A 361 10.49 22.26 14.37
C SER A 361 10.01 22.67 12.97
N ASN A 362 10.31 23.87 12.48
CA ASN A 362 9.68 24.44 11.31
C ASN A 362 10.50 24.40 10.02
N GLU A 363 11.83 24.32 10.10
CA GLU A 363 12.68 24.02 8.94
C GLU A 363 13.05 22.52 8.85
N GLY A 364 12.96 21.76 9.95
CA GLY A 364 13.21 20.32 9.99
C GLY A 364 11.92 19.48 9.92
N LEU A 365 11.20 19.33 11.04
CA LEU A 365 10.07 18.41 11.15
C LEU A 365 8.85 18.81 10.31
N TRP A 366 8.55 20.09 10.19
CA TRP A 366 7.38 20.56 9.42
C TRP A 366 7.44 20.12 7.94
N PRO A 367 8.50 20.44 7.15
CA PRO A 367 8.60 19.97 5.78
C PRO A 367 8.78 18.45 5.66
N LEU A 368 9.46 17.81 6.61
CA LEU A 368 9.61 16.35 6.66
C LEU A 368 8.26 15.65 6.70
N CYS A 369 7.38 16.08 7.61
CA CYS A 369 6.10 15.42 7.85
C CYS A 369 5.05 15.74 6.79
N HIS A 370 5.07 16.92 6.18
CA HIS A 370 4.09 17.32 5.18
C HIS A 370 4.36 16.79 3.77
N ILE A 371 5.59 16.36 3.45
CA ILE A 371 5.96 15.77 2.14
C ILE A 371 5.54 16.66 0.95
N VAL A 372 5.70 17.97 1.06
CA VAL A 372 5.34 18.94 0.00
C VAL A 372 6.55 19.36 -0.83
N HIS A 373 7.56 18.48 -0.94
CA HIS A 373 8.79 18.67 -1.71
C HIS A 373 9.65 19.87 -1.27
N THR A 374 9.40 20.42 -0.09
CA THR A 374 10.31 21.36 0.57
C THR A 374 11.34 20.55 1.35
N ARG A 375 12.64 20.78 1.04
CA ARG A 375 13.72 19.99 1.65
C ARG A 375 13.88 20.35 3.14
N PRO A 376 13.77 19.38 4.06
CA PRO A 376 14.04 19.60 5.49
C PRO A 376 15.46 20.07 5.74
N GLN A 377 15.64 20.93 6.73
CA GLN A 377 16.94 21.39 7.21
C GLN A 377 17.21 20.80 8.59
N PHE A 378 18.30 20.06 8.73
CA PHE A 378 18.69 19.44 9.99
C PHE A 378 20.06 19.98 10.41
N ARG A 379 20.08 20.85 11.42
CA ARG A 379 21.28 21.43 11.97
C ARG A 379 21.51 20.92 13.40
N PRO A 380 22.71 20.47 13.77
CA PRO A 380 23.00 19.99 15.12
C PRO A 380 22.71 21.05 16.21
N GLU A 381 22.89 22.31 15.89
CA GLU A 381 22.66 23.44 16.80
C GLU A 381 21.15 23.57 17.13
N ASP A 382 20.29 23.44 16.11
CA ASP A 382 18.84 23.48 16.26
C ASP A 382 18.35 22.28 17.07
N TRP A 383 18.91 21.09 16.82
CA TRP A 383 18.64 19.91 17.59
C TRP A 383 19.02 20.06 19.07
N ALA A 384 20.18 20.64 19.35
CA ALA A 384 20.61 20.90 20.72
C ALA A 384 19.61 21.82 21.45
N ARG A 385 19.13 22.89 20.78
CA ARG A 385 18.11 23.78 21.35
C ARG A 385 16.75 23.09 21.50
N TYR A 386 16.38 22.21 20.56
CA TYR A 386 15.16 21.42 20.67
C TYR A 386 15.17 20.54 21.93
N ARG A 387 16.27 19.87 22.22
CA ARG A 387 16.44 19.09 23.45
C ARG A 387 16.37 19.96 24.69
N GLU A 388 17.12 21.04 24.73
CA GLU A 388 17.18 21.97 25.87
C GLU A 388 15.78 22.55 26.19
N VAL A 389 15.02 22.93 25.19
CA VAL A 389 13.65 23.44 25.38
C VAL A 389 12.71 22.35 25.88
N ASN A 390 12.80 21.13 25.35
CA ASN A 390 12.02 20.00 25.89
C ASN A 390 12.37 19.73 27.34
N GLU A 391 13.62 19.81 27.76
CA GLU A 391 14.06 19.68 29.17
C GLU A 391 13.47 20.80 30.05
N LYS A 392 13.48 22.06 29.59
CA LYS A 392 12.85 23.18 30.29
C LYS A 392 11.33 22.99 30.50
N PHE A 393 10.65 22.53 29.46
CA PHE A 393 9.22 22.21 29.57
C PHE A 393 8.97 21.03 30.48
N ALA A 394 9.83 19.99 30.47
CA ALA A 394 9.74 18.87 31.42
C ALA A 394 9.87 19.38 32.85
N GLN A 395 10.82 20.24 33.14
CA GLN A 395 11.01 20.84 34.47
C GLN A 395 9.74 21.60 34.91
N ALA A 396 9.18 22.46 34.05
CA ALA A 396 7.96 23.20 34.34
C ALA A 396 6.74 22.29 34.60
N VAL A 397 6.60 21.22 33.82
CA VAL A 397 5.54 20.23 34.01
C VAL A 397 5.73 19.45 35.31
N LEU A 398 6.93 18.99 35.64
CA LEU A 398 7.26 18.31 36.88
C LEU A 398 6.98 19.17 38.12
N GLU A 399 7.25 20.47 38.06
CA GLU A 399 6.90 21.42 39.12
C GLU A 399 5.38 21.52 39.31
N GLU A 400 4.59 21.51 38.22
CA GLU A 400 3.13 21.54 38.29
C GLU A 400 2.52 20.22 38.76
N MET A 401 3.23 19.12 38.62
CA MET A 401 2.83 17.78 39.07
C MET A 401 3.17 17.52 40.53
N ALA A 402 3.95 18.36 41.17
CA ALA A 402 4.40 18.15 42.55
C ALA A 402 3.21 17.97 43.52
N GLY A 403 3.22 16.89 44.31
CA GLY A 403 2.17 16.58 45.28
C GLY A 403 0.89 16.01 44.68
N ARG A 404 0.86 15.65 43.39
CA ARG A 404 -0.28 14.98 42.73
C ARG A 404 0.03 13.51 42.50
N GLU A 405 -0.95 12.64 42.69
CA GLU A 405 -0.88 11.23 42.37
C GLU A 405 -1.41 11.01 40.93
N ALA A 406 -0.75 10.15 40.14
CA ALA A 406 -1.11 9.78 38.79
C ALA A 406 -1.60 10.95 37.91
N PRO A 407 -0.82 12.06 37.77
CA PRO A 407 -1.26 13.23 37.06
C PRO A 407 -1.45 12.95 35.57
N LEU A 408 -2.48 13.60 34.96
CA LEU A 408 -2.79 13.48 33.54
C LEU A 408 -2.11 14.59 32.76
N VAL A 409 -1.29 14.25 31.78
CA VAL A 409 -0.54 15.20 30.94
C VAL A 409 -0.88 15.01 29.47
N LEU A 410 -1.43 16.06 28.83
CA LEU A 410 -1.75 16.10 27.42
C LEU A 410 -0.74 17.00 26.67
N ILE A 411 0.22 16.39 26.04
CA ILE A 411 1.27 17.07 25.27
C ILE A 411 0.78 17.30 23.85
N GLN A 412 0.97 18.51 23.33
CA GLN A 412 0.48 18.90 22.02
C GLN A 412 1.62 19.14 21.04
N ASP A 413 1.57 18.38 19.96
CA ASP A 413 2.28 18.61 18.71
C ASP A 413 3.79 18.30 18.71
N TYR A 414 4.37 18.34 17.53
CA TYR A 414 5.73 17.94 17.18
C TYR A 414 6.87 18.76 17.85
N HIS A 415 6.53 19.81 18.52
CA HIS A 415 7.47 20.60 19.29
C HIS A 415 8.03 19.87 20.51
N PHE A 416 7.33 18.83 20.98
CA PHE A 416 7.58 18.16 22.26
C PHE A 416 7.70 16.64 22.14
N ALA A 417 8.31 16.15 21.05
CA ALA A 417 8.49 14.72 20.84
C ALA A 417 9.31 14.03 21.93
N LEU A 418 10.21 14.75 22.64
CA LEU A 418 11.03 14.19 23.71
C LEU A 418 10.39 14.27 25.09
N LEU A 419 9.38 15.12 25.23
CA LEU A 419 8.77 15.44 26.53
C LEU A 419 8.13 14.23 27.23
N PRO A 420 7.43 13.31 26.55
CA PRO A 420 6.84 12.15 27.23
C PRO A 420 7.88 11.31 27.97
N GLU A 421 9.00 10.96 27.36
CA GLU A 421 10.06 10.18 27.96
C GLU A 421 10.71 10.93 29.15
N LEU A 422 10.93 12.24 28.99
CA LEU A 422 11.50 13.07 30.05
C LEU A 422 10.60 13.10 31.29
N ILE A 423 9.28 13.15 31.11
CA ILE A 423 8.31 13.09 32.21
C ILE A 423 8.29 11.70 32.84
N LYS A 424 8.17 10.63 32.03
CA LYS A 424 8.06 9.26 32.51
C LYS A 424 9.26 8.81 33.31
N ARG A 425 10.44 9.25 32.96
CA ARG A 425 11.68 8.94 33.70
C ARG A 425 11.63 9.44 35.12
N GLU A 426 11.08 10.63 35.37
CA GLU A 426 11.00 11.23 36.70
C GLU A 426 9.69 10.90 37.46
N ARG A 427 8.61 10.66 36.68
CA ARG A 427 7.27 10.36 37.20
C ARG A 427 6.65 9.19 36.42
N PRO A 428 7.05 7.94 36.72
CA PRO A 428 6.50 6.74 36.10
C PRO A 428 4.98 6.58 36.26
N ASP A 429 4.44 7.13 37.35
CA ASP A 429 3.01 7.13 37.68
C ASP A 429 2.18 8.09 36.82
N ALA A 430 2.79 9.09 36.21
CA ALA A 430 2.07 10.05 35.35
C ALA A 430 1.47 9.36 34.13
N LYS A 431 0.20 9.63 33.84
CA LYS A 431 -0.45 9.21 32.59
C LYS A 431 -0.27 10.28 31.54
N THR A 432 0.49 9.97 30.51
CA THR A 432 0.90 10.92 29.49
C THR A 432 0.32 10.57 28.13
N ALA A 433 -0.23 11.57 27.44
CA ALA A 433 -0.59 11.47 26.04
C ALA A 433 0.12 12.54 25.23
N ILE A 434 0.65 12.17 24.06
CA ILE A 434 1.10 13.14 23.05
C ILE A 434 0.16 13.10 21.87
N PHE A 435 -0.35 14.25 21.45
CA PHE A 435 -1.16 14.40 20.27
C PHE A 435 -0.37 15.11 19.18
N TRP A 436 -0.15 14.42 18.06
CA TRP A 436 0.62 14.91 16.92
C TRP A 436 -0.32 15.51 15.87
N HIS A 437 -0.31 16.83 15.71
CA HIS A 437 -1.27 17.56 14.88
C HIS A 437 -0.93 17.61 13.39
N ILE A 438 0.31 17.33 13.02
CA ILE A 438 0.73 17.31 11.62
C ILE A 438 0.67 15.90 11.04
N PRO A 439 0.76 15.71 9.72
CA PRO A 439 0.84 14.37 9.15
C PRO A 439 2.02 13.58 9.71
N TRP A 440 1.88 12.26 9.85
CA TRP A 440 3.03 11.38 10.01
C TRP A 440 3.32 10.73 8.65
N PRO A 441 4.53 10.94 8.08
CA PRO A 441 4.87 10.43 6.76
C PRO A 441 5.15 8.93 6.79
N ASN A 442 5.41 8.32 5.63
CA ASN A 442 5.94 6.97 5.57
C ASN A 442 7.38 6.91 6.11
N PHE A 443 7.84 5.68 6.38
CA PHE A 443 9.18 5.44 6.93
C PHE A 443 10.30 6.04 6.07
N GLU A 444 10.22 5.90 4.74
CA GLU A 444 11.24 6.39 3.82
C GLU A 444 11.44 7.91 3.91
N ALA A 445 10.36 8.64 4.13
CA ALA A 445 10.43 10.08 4.33
C ALA A 445 10.93 10.43 5.73
N PHE A 446 10.38 9.78 6.80
CA PHE A 446 10.80 10.08 8.16
C PHE A 446 12.24 9.66 8.45
N GLY A 447 12.69 8.56 7.85
CA GLY A 447 14.03 7.98 8.03
C GLY A 447 15.19 8.88 7.60
N ILE A 448 14.94 9.98 6.87
CA ILE A 448 16.01 10.95 6.57
C ILE A 448 16.36 11.86 7.77
N CYS A 449 15.55 11.84 8.84
CA CYS A 449 15.84 12.62 10.04
C CYS A 449 17.04 12.01 10.79
N PRO A 450 18.13 12.75 11.02
CA PRO A 450 19.32 12.21 11.70
C PRO A 450 19.04 11.74 13.13
N TRP A 451 18.03 12.28 13.79
CA TRP A 451 17.64 11.99 15.18
C TRP A 451 16.29 11.26 15.26
N GLN A 452 15.97 10.46 14.24
CA GLN A 452 14.71 9.72 14.22
C GLN A 452 14.54 8.82 15.44
N ASP A 453 15.60 8.12 15.86
CA ASP A 453 15.56 7.19 16.99
C ASP A 453 15.29 7.93 18.31
N ASP A 454 15.94 9.06 18.55
CA ASP A 454 15.71 9.91 19.72
C ASP A 454 14.25 10.40 19.77
N LEU A 455 13.70 10.84 18.63
CA LEU A 455 12.31 11.29 18.53
C LEU A 455 11.33 10.16 18.82
N LEU A 456 11.56 8.99 18.23
CA LEU A 456 10.72 7.81 18.46
C LEU A 456 10.79 7.35 19.92
N HIS A 457 11.99 7.29 20.49
CA HIS A 457 12.16 6.96 21.91
C HIS A 457 11.45 7.97 22.81
N GLY A 458 11.58 9.26 22.52
CA GLY A 458 10.90 10.31 23.26
C GLY A 458 9.39 10.20 23.22
N MET A 459 8.82 9.98 22.02
CA MET A 459 7.37 9.81 21.85
C MET A 459 6.85 8.54 22.52
N LEU A 460 7.59 7.43 22.43
CA LEU A 460 7.23 6.14 23.04
C LEU A 460 7.38 6.12 24.57
N GLY A 461 7.77 7.23 25.19
CA GLY A 461 7.61 7.46 26.62
C GLY A 461 6.15 7.78 27.00
N ALA A 462 5.28 8.13 26.03
CA ALA A 462 3.87 8.34 26.30
C ALA A 462 3.09 7.02 26.48
N ASP A 463 2.02 7.06 27.28
CA ASP A 463 1.07 5.95 27.38
C ASP A 463 0.13 5.90 26.17
N LEU A 464 -0.13 7.08 25.57
CA LEU A 464 -1.01 7.23 24.41
C LEU A 464 -0.42 8.21 23.40
N ILE A 465 -0.33 7.80 22.14
CA ILE A 465 -0.01 8.68 21.02
C ILE A 465 -1.27 8.84 20.17
N GLY A 466 -1.69 10.08 19.97
CA GLY A 466 -2.85 10.44 19.15
C GLY A 466 -2.44 11.03 17.81
N PHE A 467 -3.09 10.60 16.74
CA PHE A 467 -3.04 11.20 15.40
C PHE A 467 -4.45 11.54 14.93
N HIS A 468 -4.59 12.30 13.85
CA HIS A 468 -5.90 12.61 13.29
C HIS A 468 -6.55 11.44 12.55
N THR A 469 -5.76 10.58 11.92
CA THR A 469 -6.26 9.51 11.05
C THR A 469 -5.58 8.17 11.35
N GLN A 470 -6.30 7.07 11.07
CA GLN A 470 -5.74 5.73 11.16
C GLN A 470 -4.51 5.56 10.25
N TYR A 471 -4.49 6.25 9.09
CA TYR A 471 -3.35 6.22 8.17
C TYR A 471 -2.05 6.70 8.82
N TYR A 472 -2.11 7.77 9.60
CA TYR A 472 -0.93 8.27 10.33
C TYR A 472 -0.52 7.35 11.47
N CYS A 473 -1.48 6.69 12.15
CA CYS A 473 -1.17 5.67 13.14
C CYS A 473 -0.40 4.50 12.52
N ASN A 474 -0.84 4.02 11.36
CA ASN A 474 -0.18 2.93 10.65
C ASN A 474 1.23 3.31 10.21
N ASN A 475 1.41 4.50 9.63
CA ASN A 475 2.71 5.00 9.22
C ASN A 475 3.67 5.13 10.41
N PHE A 476 3.18 5.59 11.57
CA PHE A 476 3.98 5.68 12.80
C PHE A 476 4.43 4.30 13.26
N LEU A 477 3.51 3.33 13.35
CA LEU A 477 3.85 1.96 13.75
C LEU A 477 4.84 1.31 12.79
N GLU A 478 4.68 1.51 11.48
CA GLU A 478 5.63 1.03 10.47
C GLU A 478 7.00 1.70 10.62
N THR A 479 7.02 3.00 10.95
CA THR A 479 8.27 3.72 11.22
C THR A 479 8.99 3.14 12.43
N VAL A 480 8.27 2.86 13.52
CA VAL A 480 8.82 2.24 14.73
C VAL A 480 9.35 0.84 14.45
N ASP A 481 8.59 0.01 13.71
CA ASP A 481 8.96 -1.36 13.36
C ASP A 481 10.28 -1.45 12.59
N ARG A 482 10.55 -0.46 11.76
CA ARG A 482 11.76 -0.43 10.92
C ARG A 482 12.95 0.29 11.56
N ALA A 483 12.70 1.26 12.43
CA ALA A 483 13.75 2.11 12.97
C ALA A 483 14.35 1.60 14.27
N ILE A 484 13.54 1.04 15.17
CA ILE A 484 13.99 0.66 16.52
C ILE A 484 13.51 -0.73 16.92
N GLU A 485 14.22 -1.37 17.84
CA GLU A 485 13.81 -2.64 18.39
C GLU A 485 12.64 -2.45 19.37
N ALA A 486 11.45 -2.93 18.98
CA ALA A 486 10.23 -2.86 19.77
C ALA A 486 9.27 -4.00 19.39
N ARG A 487 8.41 -4.39 20.31
CA ARG A 487 7.31 -5.33 20.01
C ARG A 487 6.09 -4.54 19.60
N ILE A 488 5.63 -4.72 18.35
CA ILE A 488 4.43 -4.08 17.82
C ILE A 488 3.26 -5.06 17.86
N ASP A 489 2.15 -4.62 18.46
CA ASP A 489 0.86 -5.29 18.37
C ASP A 489 -0.04 -4.53 17.39
N TRP A 490 -0.11 -5.02 16.17
CA TRP A 490 -0.95 -4.46 15.09
C TRP A 490 -2.45 -4.65 15.34
N GLU A 491 -2.83 -5.55 16.23
CA GLU A 491 -4.23 -5.77 16.58
C GLU A 491 -4.74 -4.71 17.56
N HIS A 492 -3.90 -4.36 18.54
CA HIS A 492 -4.24 -3.38 19.57
C HIS A 492 -3.66 -1.98 19.27
N PHE A 493 -2.92 -1.85 18.16
CA PHE A 493 -2.22 -0.62 17.80
C PHE A 493 -1.35 -0.13 18.95
N SER A 494 -0.43 -0.98 19.42
CA SER A 494 0.44 -0.65 20.54
C SER A 494 1.88 -1.08 20.27
N VAL A 495 2.79 -0.38 20.95
CA VAL A 495 4.23 -0.63 20.94
C VAL A 495 4.67 -0.93 22.36
N THR A 496 5.31 -2.08 22.58
CA THR A 496 5.86 -2.45 23.89
C THR A 496 7.39 -2.43 23.84
N ARG A 497 7.99 -1.68 24.76
CA ARG A 497 9.43 -1.60 25.01
C ARG A 497 9.72 -1.88 26.47
N GLY A 498 10.44 -2.97 26.75
CA GLY A 498 10.63 -3.43 28.12
C GLY A 498 9.28 -3.71 28.80
N GLN A 499 8.96 -2.97 29.84
CA GLN A 499 7.68 -3.08 30.57
C GLN A 499 6.68 -1.98 30.22
N HIS A 500 7.05 -1.01 29.37
CA HIS A 500 6.16 0.08 28.98
C HIS A 500 5.45 -0.23 27.66
N THR A 501 4.13 0.03 27.63
CA THR A 501 3.31 -0.13 26.43
C THR A 501 2.66 1.21 26.06
N THR A 502 2.93 1.67 24.85
CA THR A 502 2.34 2.88 24.25
C THR A 502 1.23 2.49 23.28
N TYR A 503 0.04 3.04 23.47
CA TYR A 503 -1.07 2.87 22.51
C TYR A 503 -1.04 3.98 21.45
N VAL A 504 -1.36 3.63 20.20
CA VAL A 504 -1.35 4.56 19.07
C VAL A 504 -2.75 4.59 18.45
N LYS A 505 -3.48 5.71 18.56
CA LYS A 505 -4.90 5.77 18.18
C LYS A 505 -5.27 7.02 17.40
N PRO A 506 -6.29 6.92 16.49
CA PRO A 506 -6.79 8.07 15.75
C PRO A 506 -7.83 8.84 16.57
N PHE A 507 -7.64 10.15 16.66
CA PHE A 507 -8.58 11.11 17.24
C PHE A 507 -8.69 12.32 16.30
N PRO A 508 -9.65 12.38 15.38
CA PRO A 508 -9.79 13.52 14.48
C PRO A 508 -10.25 14.76 15.27
N ILE A 509 -9.36 15.75 15.41
CA ILE A 509 -9.68 17.01 16.10
C ILE A 509 -10.74 17.80 15.34
N SER A 510 -11.52 18.59 16.05
CA SER A 510 -12.61 19.38 15.49
C SER A 510 -12.73 20.76 16.16
N VAL A 511 -13.81 21.46 15.87
CA VAL A 511 -14.14 22.78 16.39
C VAL A 511 -15.21 22.72 17.47
N ALA A 512 -15.33 23.78 18.27
CA ALA A 512 -16.36 23.89 19.27
C ALA A 512 -17.73 24.24 18.64
N PRO A 513 -18.85 23.72 19.18
CA PRO A 513 -20.18 24.02 18.69
C PRO A 513 -20.56 25.52 18.81
N GLU A 514 -19.98 26.24 19.76
CA GLU A 514 -20.21 27.69 20.00
C GLU A 514 -19.78 28.53 18.80
N PHE A 515 -18.90 28.02 17.92
CA PHE A 515 -18.64 28.63 16.62
C PHE A 515 -19.90 28.78 15.75
N MET A 516 -20.99 28.07 16.11
CA MET A 516 -22.25 28.10 15.37
C MET A 516 -23.19 29.24 15.80
N ASP A 517 -22.98 29.90 16.95
CA ASP A 517 -24.07 30.60 17.65
C ASP A 517 -24.14 32.10 17.49
N SER A 518 -23.14 32.83 16.97
CA SER A 518 -23.28 34.32 16.83
C SER A 518 -22.29 34.98 15.87
N PRO A 519 -22.48 34.91 14.57
CA PRO A 519 -21.73 35.77 13.65
C PRO A 519 -22.21 37.20 13.73
N PRO A 520 -21.32 38.21 13.60
CA PRO A 520 -21.72 39.58 13.44
C PRO A 520 -22.62 39.75 12.21
N ARG A 521 -23.74 40.46 12.39
CA ARG A 521 -24.76 40.66 11.33
C ARG A 521 -24.36 41.78 10.37
N ILE A 522 -23.31 41.58 9.57
CA ILE A 522 -23.05 42.42 8.40
C ILE A 522 -23.80 41.85 7.20
N SER A 523 -24.39 42.66 6.35
CA SER A 523 -25.00 42.16 5.12
C SER A 523 -23.94 41.86 4.06
N ARG A 524 -24.24 40.93 3.13
CA ARG A 524 -23.37 40.63 1.97
C ARG A 524 -23.02 41.90 1.18
N ALA A 525 -24.02 42.76 0.94
CA ALA A 525 -23.81 44.03 0.22
C ALA A 525 -22.82 44.94 0.95
N ALA A 526 -22.93 45.07 2.28
CA ALA A 526 -22.01 45.88 3.07
C ALA A 526 -20.58 45.29 3.05
N LEU A 527 -20.43 43.95 3.13
CA LEU A 527 -19.13 43.29 3.03
C LEU A 527 -18.48 43.54 1.67
N LEU A 528 -19.21 43.40 0.57
CA LEU A 528 -18.70 43.65 -0.78
C LEU A 528 -18.34 45.14 -0.98
N ALA A 529 -19.14 46.04 -0.44
CA ALA A 529 -18.86 47.46 -0.48
C ALA A 529 -17.58 47.82 0.29
N GLU A 530 -17.36 47.25 1.47
CA GLU A 530 -16.13 47.43 2.25
C GLU A 530 -14.88 46.94 1.47
N LEU A 531 -15.03 45.86 0.69
CA LEU A 531 -13.98 45.34 -0.19
C LEU A 531 -13.80 46.16 -1.47
N GLY A 532 -14.70 47.08 -1.77
CA GLY A 532 -14.70 47.88 -2.99
C GLY A 532 -14.94 47.05 -4.26
N VAL A 533 -15.74 45.99 -4.19
CA VAL A 533 -16.05 45.06 -5.29
C VAL A 533 -17.55 44.82 -5.40
N GLU A 534 -17.98 44.50 -6.62
CA GLU A 534 -19.30 43.94 -6.92
C GLU A 534 -19.16 42.51 -7.42
N ALA A 535 -19.99 41.60 -6.91
CA ALA A 535 -19.94 40.21 -7.32
C ALA A 535 -21.30 39.53 -7.14
N GLU A 536 -21.65 38.69 -8.13
CA GLU A 536 -22.75 37.74 -8.03
C GLU A 536 -22.34 36.54 -7.18
N PHE A 537 -21.13 36.02 -7.40
CA PHE A 537 -20.54 34.89 -6.67
C PHE A 537 -19.34 35.34 -5.84
N LEU A 538 -19.28 34.87 -4.61
CA LEU A 538 -18.21 35.13 -3.66
C LEU A 538 -17.55 33.83 -3.24
N GLY A 539 -16.31 33.64 -3.62
CA GLY A 539 -15.45 32.58 -3.09
C GLY A 539 -14.59 33.07 -1.93
N VAL A 540 -14.26 32.21 -0.99
CA VAL A 540 -13.37 32.52 0.12
C VAL A 540 -12.28 31.48 0.32
N GLY A 541 -11.09 31.95 0.68
CA GLY A 541 -9.99 31.12 1.19
C GLY A 541 -9.42 31.76 2.45
N VAL A 542 -9.22 30.98 3.50
CA VAL A 542 -8.68 31.46 4.78
C VAL A 542 -7.54 30.56 5.19
N GLU A 543 -6.32 31.09 5.21
CA GLU A 543 -5.13 30.29 5.57
C GLU A 543 -4.07 31.22 6.20
N ARG A 544 -3.13 30.61 6.88
CA ARG A 544 -1.83 31.27 7.12
C ARG A 544 -0.99 31.22 5.86
N LEU A 545 -0.08 32.16 5.67
CA LEU A 545 0.94 32.07 4.64
C LEU A 545 1.91 30.94 4.98
N ASP A 546 1.58 29.75 4.49
CA ASP A 546 2.32 28.52 4.70
C ASP A 546 2.32 27.70 3.40
N TYR A 547 3.50 27.24 2.97
CA TYR A 547 3.68 26.55 1.69
C TYR A 547 2.94 25.22 1.62
N THR A 548 2.52 24.66 2.76
CA THR A 548 1.71 23.44 2.79
C THR A 548 0.24 23.69 2.40
N LYS A 549 -0.21 24.96 2.38
CA LYS A 549 -1.61 25.34 2.19
C LYS A 549 -2.02 25.49 0.72
N GLY A 550 -1.08 25.41 -0.23
CA GLY A 550 -1.37 25.44 -1.65
C GLY A 550 -1.97 26.77 -2.13
N LEU A 551 -1.51 27.91 -1.56
CA LEU A 551 -2.02 29.22 -1.97
C LEU A 551 -1.63 29.57 -3.41
N PRO A 552 -0.37 29.41 -3.87
CA PRO A 552 -0.02 29.65 -5.27
C PRO A 552 -0.84 28.80 -6.24
N GLU A 553 -1.04 27.52 -5.93
CA GLU A 553 -1.83 26.58 -6.72
C GLU A 553 -3.30 27.02 -6.79
N ARG A 554 -3.90 27.41 -5.66
CA ARG A 554 -5.26 27.95 -5.57
C ARG A 554 -5.44 29.18 -6.46
N ILE A 555 -4.52 30.14 -6.36
CA ILE A 555 -4.57 31.39 -7.14
C ILE A 555 -4.43 31.11 -8.63
N ARG A 556 -3.49 30.26 -9.02
CA ARG A 556 -3.31 29.84 -10.44
C ARG A 556 -4.54 29.10 -10.97
N ALA A 557 -5.16 28.25 -10.14
CA ALA A 557 -6.40 27.56 -10.52
C ALA A 557 -7.57 28.53 -10.76
N LEU A 558 -7.66 29.61 -9.98
CA LEU A 558 -8.63 30.67 -10.24
C LEU A 558 -8.31 31.40 -11.53
N GLY A 559 -7.05 31.64 -11.87
CA GLY A 559 -6.64 32.14 -13.18
C GLY A 559 -7.13 31.23 -14.31
N ARG A 560 -6.87 29.91 -14.20
CA ARG A 560 -7.37 28.88 -15.15
C ARG A 560 -8.89 28.86 -15.24
N PHE A 561 -9.59 29.07 -14.14
CA PHE A 561 -11.05 29.19 -14.14
C PHE A 561 -11.53 30.36 -15.01
N PHE A 562 -10.96 31.56 -14.86
CA PHE A 562 -11.36 32.74 -15.67
C PHE A 562 -10.92 32.63 -17.14
N GLU A 563 -9.89 31.85 -17.45
CA GLU A 563 -9.51 31.53 -18.83
C GLU A 563 -10.51 30.57 -19.48
N ARG A 564 -10.84 29.48 -18.79
CA ARG A 564 -11.72 28.41 -19.31
C ARG A 564 -13.19 28.80 -19.30
N TYR A 565 -13.59 29.62 -18.33
CA TYR A 565 -14.99 30.04 -18.14
C TYR A 565 -15.14 31.56 -18.12
N PRO A 566 -14.89 32.23 -19.23
CA PRO A 566 -14.90 33.72 -19.31
C PRO A 566 -16.25 34.34 -18.97
N ALA A 567 -17.34 33.57 -19.03
CA ALA A 567 -18.69 34.03 -18.64
C ALA A 567 -18.81 34.40 -17.16
N TYR A 568 -17.86 34.00 -16.31
CA TYR A 568 -17.83 34.36 -14.89
C TYR A 568 -16.98 35.59 -14.58
N ARG A 569 -16.31 36.16 -15.59
CA ARG A 569 -15.63 37.45 -15.43
C ARG A 569 -16.68 38.53 -15.03
N GLU A 570 -16.28 39.44 -14.18
CA GLU A 570 -17.13 40.47 -13.56
C GLU A 570 -18.28 39.92 -12.68
N ARG A 571 -18.46 38.62 -12.56
CA ARG A 571 -19.50 37.97 -11.78
C ARG A 571 -18.97 37.28 -10.52
N LEU A 572 -17.74 36.79 -10.53
CA LEU A 572 -17.15 36.06 -9.41
C LEU A 572 -15.96 36.84 -8.83
N VAL A 573 -15.97 37.00 -7.50
CA VAL A 573 -14.82 37.51 -6.75
C VAL A 573 -14.38 36.44 -5.75
N PHE A 574 -13.07 36.24 -5.64
CA PHE A 574 -12.48 35.39 -4.64
C PHE A 574 -11.71 36.23 -3.61
N VAL A 575 -12.05 36.06 -2.34
CA VAL A 575 -11.36 36.75 -1.23
C VAL A 575 -10.40 35.76 -0.56
N GLN A 576 -9.11 36.07 -0.60
CA GLN A 576 -8.08 35.33 0.10
C GLN A 576 -7.64 36.07 1.35
N LEU A 577 -8.02 35.57 2.52
CA LEU A 577 -7.49 35.99 3.81
C LEU A 577 -6.24 35.21 4.12
N ALA A 578 -5.09 35.89 4.30
CA ALA A 578 -3.80 35.25 4.50
C ALA A 578 -3.04 35.91 5.65
N ALA A 579 -3.00 35.24 6.80
CA ALA A 579 -2.24 35.72 7.94
C ALA A 579 -0.73 35.44 7.75
N PRO A 580 0.16 36.43 7.89
CA PRO A 580 1.60 36.19 7.90
C PRO A 580 1.99 35.15 8.95
N SER A 581 2.92 34.28 8.61
CA SER A 581 3.37 33.19 9.49
C SER A 581 4.85 32.95 9.29
N ARG A 582 5.61 32.75 10.37
CA ARG A 582 7.02 32.33 10.34
C ARG A 582 7.87 33.18 9.39
N SER A 583 7.63 34.50 9.38
CA SER A 583 8.23 35.46 8.45
C SER A 583 9.76 35.59 8.57
N THR A 584 10.38 35.05 9.61
CA THR A 584 11.83 34.97 9.78
C THR A 584 12.47 33.85 8.96
N ILE A 585 11.69 32.84 8.50
CA ILE A 585 12.17 31.67 7.76
C ILE A 585 12.19 32.00 6.26
N PRO A 586 13.33 31.82 5.55
CA PRO A 586 13.47 32.24 4.14
C PRO A 586 12.43 31.62 3.19
N ARG A 587 12.06 30.35 3.39
CA ARG A 587 11.06 29.67 2.54
C ARG A 587 9.68 30.33 2.64
N TYR A 588 9.31 30.85 3.82
CA TYR A 588 8.05 31.56 4.02
C TYR A 588 8.04 32.97 3.38
N GLN A 589 9.18 33.67 3.42
CA GLN A 589 9.35 34.93 2.68
C GLN A 589 9.24 34.73 1.18
N GLN A 590 9.88 33.68 0.66
CA GLN A 590 9.76 33.30 -0.75
C GLN A 590 8.31 32.99 -1.13
N LEU A 591 7.61 32.19 -0.32
CA LEU A 591 6.19 31.89 -0.53
C LEU A 591 5.35 33.17 -0.60
N GLU A 592 5.57 34.12 0.30
CA GLU A 592 4.85 35.39 0.30
C GLU A 592 5.00 36.12 -1.02
N ALA A 593 6.21 36.19 -1.56
CA ALA A 593 6.51 36.77 -2.88
C ALA A 593 5.83 35.98 -4.01
N GLU A 594 5.87 34.63 -3.96
CA GLU A 594 5.20 33.74 -4.93
C GLU A 594 3.67 33.98 -4.97
N VAL A 595 3.03 34.15 -3.81
CA VAL A 595 1.58 34.42 -3.72
C VAL A 595 1.27 35.84 -4.23
N ASP A 596 2.06 36.86 -3.83
CA ASP A 596 1.88 38.24 -4.31
C ASP A 596 2.00 38.31 -5.84
N GLU A 597 2.94 37.59 -6.43
CA GLU A 597 3.14 37.52 -7.88
C GLU A 597 1.97 36.80 -8.56
N ALA A 598 1.55 35.65 -8.03
CA ALA A 598 0.43 34.87 -8.58
C ALA A 598 -0.88 35.70 -8.57
N VAL A 599 -1.18 36.38 -7.46
CA VAL A 599 -2.36 37.26 -7.36
C VAL A 599 -2.28 38.39 -8.39
N ARG A 600 -1.13 39.04 -8.51
CA ARG A 600 -0.91 40.11 -9.48
C ARG A 600 -1.11 39.61 -10.90
N ALA A 601 -0.47 38.50 -11.26
CA ALA A 601 -0.57 37.93 -12.61
C ALA A 601 -2.03 37.61 -12.99
N VAL A 602 -2.80 37.00 -12.10
CA VAL A 602 -4.22 36.69 -12.37
C VAL A 602 -5.06 37.97 -12.46
N ASN A 603 -4.87 38.92 -11.55
CA ASN A 603 -5.60 40.17 -11.59
C ASN A 603 -5.29 40.97 -12.89
N ASP A 604 -4.02 41.15 -13.23
CA ASP A 604 -3.60 41.91 -14.41
C ASP A 604 -4.11 41.31 -15.73
N ALA A 605 -4.28 39.96 -15.77
CA ALA A 605 -4.77 39.27 -16.94
C ALA A 605 -6.26 39.54 -17.23
N VAL A 606 -7.09 39.76 -16.20
CA VAL A 606 -8.55 39.75 -16.42
C VAL A 606 -9.33 40.87 -15.67
N GLN A 607 -8.70 41.65 -14.77
CA GLN A 607 -9.40 42.72 -14.03
C GLN A 607 -9.93 43.82 -14.94
N THR A 608 -10.95 44.51 -14.47
CA THR A 608 -11.48 45.72 -15.13
C THR A 608 -11.43 46.91 -14.14
N ARG A 609 -11.85 48.10 -14.59
CA ARG A 609 -11.85 49.28 -13.72
C ARG A 609 -12.78 49.14 -12.48
N ARG A 610 -13.79 48.26 -12.57
CA ARG A 610 -14.83 48.09 -11.52
C ARG A 610 -14.77 46.71 -10.85
N TRP A 611 -13.94 45.78 -11.37
CA TRP A 611 -13.92 44.42 -10.88
C TRP A 611 -12.50 43.91 -10.75
N ARG A 612 -12.19 43.28 -9.61
CA ARG A 612 -10.95 42.59 -9.30
C ARG A 612 -11.30 41.16 -8.96
N PRO A 613 -10.79 40.17 -9.73
CA PRO A 613 -11.13 38.76 -9.51
C PRO A 613 -10.67 38.23 -8.16
N ILE A 614 -9.47 38.66 -7.70
CA ILE A 614 -8.90 38.20 -6.43
C ILE A 614 -8.66 39.39 -5.51
N VAL A 615 -9.34 39.42 -4.38
CA VAL A 615 -9.10 40.35 -3.26
C VAL A 615 -8.20 39.62 -2.27
N TYR A 616 -6.97 40.06 -2.16
CA TYR A 616 -5.96 39.45 -1.29
C TYR A 616 -5.71 40.34 -0.07
N ILE A 617 -6.00 39.78 1.13
CA ILE A 617 -5.91 40.51 2.40
C ILE A 617 -4.86 39.86 3.28
N LYS A 618 -3.67 40.44 3.31
CA LYS A 618 -2.48 39.96 4.00
C LYS A 618 -2.36 40.61 5.38
N ARG A 619 -3.12 40.11 6.34
CA ARG A 619 -3.05 40.53 7.74
C ARG A 619 -3.60 39.45 8.66
N HIS A 620 -3.32 39.57 9.96
CA HIS A 620 -3.97 38.77 10.98
C HIS A 620 -5.44 39.15 11.10
N HIS A 621 -6.31 38.16 11.22
CA HIS A 621 -7.75 38.30 11.47
C HIS A 621 -8.13 37.50 12.71
N GLU A 622 -8.95 38.06 13.57
CA GLU A 622 -9.63 37.32 14.61
C GLU A 622 -10.80 36.53 14.00
N HIS A 623 -11.28 35.48 14.67
CA HIS A 623 -12.38 34.67 14.15
C HIS A 623 -13.62 35.48 13.81
N ARG A 624 -13.98 36.47 14.65
CA ARG A 624 -15.12 37.39 14.42
C ARG A 624 -15.00 38.19 13.12
N ASP A 625 -13.78 38.47 12.66
CA ASP A 625 -13.52 39.19 11.41
C ASP A 625 -13.63 38.27 10.18
N ILE A 626 -13.41 36.96 10.38
CA ILE A 626 -13.48 35.94 9.33
C ILE A 626 -14.93 35.49 9.09
N TRP A 627 -15.76 35.41 10.12
CA TRP A 627 -17.13 34.91 10.03
C TRP A 627 -18.01 35.55 8.97
N PRO A 628 -17.98 36.87 8.72
CA PRO A 628 -18.75 37.48 7.63
C PRO A 628 -18.41 36.90 6.26
N PHE A 629 -17.12 36.59 6.02
CA PHE A 629 -16.67 35.96 4.78
C PHE A 629 -17.20 34.53 4.65
N TYR A 630 -17.10 33.73 5.70
CA TYR A 630 -17.68 32.38 5.70
C TYR A 630 -19.18 32.41 5.49
N ARG A 631 -19.88 33.34 6.16
CA ARG A 631 -21.35 33.45 6.12
C ARG A 631 -21.88 33.80 4.73
N HIS A 632 -21.19 34.62 3.99
CA HIS A 632 -21.65 35.13 2.71
C HIS A 632 -21.01 34.52 1.48
N ALA A 633 -20.04 33.61 1.65
CA ALA A 633 -19.41 32.95 0.54
C ALA A 633 -20.34 31.90 -0.10
N ASP A 634 -20.37 31.87 -1.42
CA ASP A 634 -21.03 30.80 -2.19
C ASP A 634 -20.23 29.51 -2.17
N PHE A 635 -18.89 29.63 -2.03
CA PHE A 635 -18.01 28.49 -1.83
C PHE A 635 -16.77 28.88 -1.03
N CYS A 636 -16.20 27.90 -0.33
CA CYS A 636 -14.90 27.99 0.33
C CYS A 636 -13.90 27.02 -0.30
N MET A 637 -12.68 27.48 -0.54
CA MET A 637 -11.59 26.63 -1.05
C MET A 637 -10.55 26.36 0.04
N VAL A 638 -10.36 25.09 0.36
CA VAL A 638 -9.31 24.59 1.24
C VAL A 638 -8.44 23.62 0.43
N THR A 639 -7.32 24.10 -0.11
CA THR A 639 -6.52 23.40 -1.11
C THR A 639 -5.12 23.06 -0.59
N SER A 640 -5.01 22.70 0.69
CA SER A 640 -3.72 22.29 1.26
C SER A 640 -3.07 21.19 0.44
N LEU A 641 -1.78 21.32 0.16
CA LEU A 641 -0.99 20.30 -0.53
C LEU A 641 -0.86 19.03 0.32
N HIS A 642 -0.76 19.21 1.63
CA HIS A 642 -0.88 18.16 2.65
C HIS A 642 -1.18 18.79 4.01
N ASP A 643 -2.09 18.20 4.78
CA ASP A 643 -2.49 18.73 6.08
C ASP A 643 -2.94 17.61 7.02
N GLY A 644 -2.60 17.72 8.30
CA GLY A 644 -3.00 16.74 9.31
C GLY A 644 -4.52 16.62 9.46
N MET A 645 -5.21 17.78 9.56
CA MET A 645 -6.67 17.85 9.64
C MET A 645 -7.22 18.96 8.74
N ASN A 646 -6.94 20.18 8.99
CA ASN A 646 -7.48 21.46 8.50
C ASN A 646 -8.80 21.87 9.17
N LEU A 647 -8.69 22.70 10.22
CA LEU A 647 -9.86 23.18 10.96
C LEU A 647 -10.65 24.23 10.20
N VAL A 648 -10.06 24.98 9.26
CA VAL A 648 -10.75 25.99 8.43
C VAL A 648 -11.94 25.37 7.69
N ALA A 649 -11.78 24.13 7.15
CA ALA A 649 -12.87 23.42 6.52
C ALA A 649 -14.05 23.17 7.49
N LYS A 650 -13.74 22.80 8.74
CA LYS A 650 -14.75 22.55 9.79
C LYS A 650 -15.37 23.85 10.32
N GLU A 651 -14.57 24.90 10.49
CA GLU A 651 -15.04 26.26 10.85
C GLU A 651 -16.02 26.78 9.81
N PHE A 652 -15.67 26.72 8.52
CA PHE A 652 -16.55 27.13 7.43
C PHE A 652 -17.89 26.39 7.48
N VAL A 653 -17.86 25.06 7.55
CA VAL A 653 -19.07 24.23 7.62
C VAL A 653 -19.91 24.57 8.84
N SER A 654 -19.28 24.88 9.98
CA SER A 654 -19.98 25.25 11.23
C SER A 654 -20.76 26.55 11.11
N VAL A 655 -20.18 27.57 10.47
CA VAL A 655 -20.78 28.91 10.34
C VAL A 655 -21.96 28.94 9.36
N ARG A 656 -22.08 27.96 8.45
CA ARG A 656 -23.11 27.93 7.39
C ARG A 656 -24.44 27.37 7.87
N ASP A 657 -25.12 28.08 8.80
CA ASP A 657 -26.45 27.72 9.31
C ASP A 657 -27.58 27.84 8.26
N ASP A 658 -27.36 28.59 7.17
CA ASP A 658 -28.22 28.67 5.99
C ASP A 658 -28.08 27.45 5.06
N GLU A 659 -27.03 26.63 5.24
CA GLU A 659 -26.71 25.44 4.46
C GLU A 659 -26.52 25.69 2.94
N ASP A 660 -26.46 26.97 2.51
CA ASP A 660 -26.45 27.37 1.11
C ASP A 660 -25.05 27.78 0.64
N SER A 661 -24.11 26.85 0.68
CA SER A 661 -22.72 27.02 0.21
C SER A 661 -22.04 25.71 -0.11
N VAL A 662 -20.89 25.77 -0.77
CA VAL A 662 -20.10 24.59 -1.18
C VAL A 662 -18.69 24.64 -0.57
N LEU A 663 -18.23 23.52 -0.04
CA LEU A 663 -16.83 23.32 0.35
C LEU A 663 -16.08 22.62 -0.78
N ILE A 664 -15.01 23.24 -1.28
CA ILE A 664 -14.01 22.63 -2.15
C ILE A 664 -12.81 22.27 -1.28
N LEU A 665 -12.51 20.99 -1.16
CA LEU A 665 -11.57 20.48 -0.16
C LEU A 665 -10.50 19.60 -0.79
N SER A 666 -9.23 19.86 -0.46
CA SER A 666 -8.14 18.98 -0.86
C SER A 666 -8.31 17.57 -0.28
N GLN A 667 -8.16 16.57 -1.13
CA GLN A 667 -8.15 15.16 -0.74
C GLN A 667 -6.99 14.78 0.19
N PHE A 668 -5.97 15.63 0.29
CA PHE A 668 -4.77 15.43 1.13
C PHE A 668 -4.89 16.07 2.52
N THR A 669 -6.08 16.47 2.92
CA THR A 669 -6.36 16.91 4.30
C THR A 669 -6.99 15.78 5.11
N GLY A 670 -6.75 15.75 6.42
CA GLY A 670 -7.46 14.83 7.32
C GLY A 670 -8.96 15.04 7.31
N ALA A 671 -9.41 16.31 7.18
CA ALA A 671 -10.83 16.69 7.11
C ALA A 671 -11.57 16.03 5.93
N SER A 672 -10.90 15.71 4.83
CA SER A 672 -11.51 15.03 3.67
C SER A 672 -12.04 13.63 4.00
N ARG A 673 -11.55 13.03 5.08
CA ARG A 673 -12.01 11.71 5.54
C ARG A 673 -13.36 11.77 6.23
N GLU A 674 -13.70 12.92 6.81
CA GLU A 674 -14.95 13.16 7.51
C GLU A 674 -15.95 13.95 6.64
N LEU A 675 -15.51 15.01 5.95
CA LEU A 675 -16.35 15.89 5.13
C LEU A 675 -16.45 15.38 3.68
N ARG A 676 -17.00 14.21 3.50
CA ARG A 676 -17.05 13.49 2.21
C ARG A 676 -18.04 14.11 1.20
N ASP A 677 -18.93 14.96 1.66
CA ASP A 677 -19.88 15.69 0.82
C ASP A 677 -19.29 16.97 0.21
N ALA A 678 -18.04 17.33 0.55
CA ALA A 678 -17.29 18.39 -0.13
C ALA A 678 -16.95 17.97 -1.58
N ILE A 679 -16.69 18.95 -2.44
CA ILE A 679 -16.05 18.69 -3.73
C ILE A 679 -14.56 18.43 -3.46
N LEU A 680 -14.16 17.16 -3.56
CA LEU A 680 -12.77 16.77 -3.32
C LEU A 680 -11.91 17.04 -4.55
N VAL A 681 -10.79 17.73 -4.36
CA VAL A 681 -9.86 18.12 -5.42
C VAL A 681 -8.44 17.64 -5.12
N ASN A 682 -7.68 17.42 -6.18
CA ASN A 682 -6.23 17.32 -6.10
C ASN A 682 -5.64 18.73 -6.29
N PRO A 683 -4.97 19.33 -5.29
CA PRO A 683 -4.46 20.70 -5.38
C PRO A 683 -3.32 20.87 -6.40
N TYR A 684 -2.75 19.78 -6.92
CA TYR A 684 -1.77 19.81 -8.00
C TYR A 684 -2.41 19.82 -9.40
N ASP A 685 -3.73 19.59 -9.50
CA ASP A 685 -4.50 19.64 -10.75
C ASP A 685 -5.24 20.99 -10.85
N LEU A 686 -4.62 21.96 -11.51
CA LEU A 686 -5.16 23.30 -11.67
C LEU A 686 -6.46 23.31 -12.48
N ASP A 687 -6.56 22.47 -13.50
CA ASP A 687 -7.75 22.38 -14.35
C ASP A 687 -8.90 21.71 -13.58
N GLY A 688 -8.62 20.66 -12.82
CA GLY A 688 -9.60 20.02 -11.94
C GLY A 688 -10.10 20.96 -10.83
N MET A 689 -9.23 21.79 -10.27
CA MET A 689 -9.65 22.83 -9.31
C MET A 689 -10.52 23.92 -9.96
N ALA A 690 -10.20 24.34 -11.19
CA ALA A 690 -11.01 25.29 -11.96
C ALA A 690 -12.41 24.72 -12.26
N ASP A 691 -12.48 23.43 -12.65
CA ASP A 691 -13.75 22.73 -12.87
C ASP A 691 -14.56 22.60 -11.57
N ALA A 692 -13.90 22.37 -10.44
CA ALA A 692 -14.54 22.33 -9.12
C ALA A 692 -15.18 23.68 -8.73
N VAL A 693 -14.52 24.81 -9.03
CA VAL A 693 -15.10 26.15 -8.83
C VAL A 693 -16.37 26.31 -9.66
N ARG A 694 -16.33 25.91 -10.94
CA ARG A 694 -17.52 25.93 -11.80
C ARG A 694 -18.62 25.05 -11.23
N ALA A 695 -18.31 23.81 -10.86
CA ALA A 695 -19.29 22.90 -10.27
C ALA A 695 -19.91 23.45 -8.98
N ALA A 696 -19.13 24.18 -8.17
CA ALA A 696 -19.63 24.81 -6.95
C ALA A 696 -20.64 25.92 -7.24
N VAL A 697 -20.37 26.81 -8.19
CA VAL A 697 -21.27 27.94 -8.51
C VAL A 697 -22.49 27.49 -9.31
N GLU A 698 -22.39 26.40 -10.08
CA GLU A 698 -23.50 25.83 -10.87
C GLU A 698 -24.32 24.78 -10.09
N MET A 699 -23.89 24.40 -8.88
CA MET A 699 -24.58 23.36 -8.08
C MET A 699 -26.01 23.76 -7.76
N PRO A 700 -27.01 22.89 -8.03
CA PRO A 700 -28.40 23.16 -7.68
C PRO A 700 -28.57 23.44 -6.18
N PRO A 701 -29.43 24.41 -5.80
CA PRO A 701 -29.60 24.79 -4.39
C PRO A 701 -29.98 23.62 -3.46
N ASP A 702 -30.79 22.68 -3.93
CA ASP A 702 -31.22 21.53 -3.11
C ASP A 702 -30.05 20.56 -2.86
N GLU A 703 -29.19 20.33 -3.86
CA GLU A 703 -27.99 19.52 -3.68
C GLU A 703 -27.00 20.22 -2.73
N ARG A 704 -26.80 21.51 -2.91
CA ARG A 704 -25.91 22.34 -2.09
C ARG A 704 -26.32 22.30 -0.62
N ARG A 705 -27.61 22.50 -0.33
CA ARG A 705 -28.17 22.39 1.03
C ARG A 705 -28.04 20.99 1.60
N ALA A 706 -28.38 19.95 0.84
CA ALA A 706 -28.29 18.57 1.30
C ALA A 706 -26.85 18.17 1.65
N ARG A 707 -25.86 18.57 0.86
CA ARG A 707 -24.44 18.30 1.13
C ARG A 707 -23.97 19.04 2.39
N MET A 708 -24.28 20.32 2.49
CA MET A 708 -23.88 21.15 3.64
C MET A 708 -24.52 20.64 4.93
N ALA A 709 -25.81 20.30 4.93
CA ALA A 709 -26.50 19.75 6.10
C ALA A 709 -25.83 18.47 6.62
N ARG A 710 -25.43 17.56 5.73
CA ARG A 710 -24.71 16.34 6.15
C ARG A 710 -23.33 16.65 6.73
N MET A 711 -22.56 17.55 6.13
CA MET A 711 -21.27 17.98 6.67
C MET A 711 -21.40 18.67 8.03
N ARG A 712 -22.41 19.54 8.19
CA ARG A 712 -22.71 20.21 9.48
C ARG A 712 -23.04 19.20 10.57
N MET A 713 -23.84 18.17 10.25
CA MET A 713 -24.16 17.09 11.20
C MET A 713 -22.89 16.39 11.67
N VAL A 714 -21.96 16.04 10.74
CA VAL A 714 -20.68 15.42 11.07
C VAL A 714 -19.86 16.29 12.01
N VAL A 715 -19.71 17.61 11.70
CA VAL A 715 -18.91 18.51 12.54
C VAL A 715 -19.55 18.71 13.92
N ARG A 716 -20.88 18.79 14.00
CA ARG A 716 -21.62 18.93 15.26
C ARG A 716 -21.48 17.69 16.14
N GLU A 717 -21.58 16.50 15.56
CA GLU A 717 -21.44 15.24 16.31
C GLU A 717 -19.98 14.96 16.70
N HIS A 718 -19.03 15.28 15.84
CA HIS A 718 -17.59 15.07 16.05
C HIS A 718 -16.91 16.38 16.45
N ASN A 719 -17.43 17.05 17.47
CA ASN A 719 -16.91 18.32 17.95
C ASN A 719 -15.70 18.16 18.89
N ILE A 720 -15.13 19.28 19.34
CA ILE A 720 -13.93 19.30 20.19
C ILE A 720 -14.13 18.64 21.56
N TYR A 721 -15.33 18.76 22.15
CA TYR A 721 -15.63 18.13 23.46
C TYR A 721 -15.64 16.61 23.35
N ARG A 722 -16.14 16.08 22.23
CA ARG A 722 -16.06 14.65 21.93
C ARG A 722 -14.63 14.20 21.76
N TRP A 723 -13.82 14.97 21.00
CA TRP A 723 -12.39 14.67 20.82
C TRP A 723 -11.67 14.56 22.17
N ALA A 724 -11.85 15.57 23.04
CA ALA A 724 -11.25 15.56 24.38
C ALA A 724 -11.76 14.40 25.24
N GLY A 725 -13.09 14.18 25.24
CA GLY A 725 -13.71 13.09 25.99
C GLY A 725 -13.22 11.70 25.59
N LEU A 726 -13.06 11.45 24.28
CA LEU A 726 -12.51 10.17 23.79
C LEU A 726 -11.04 9.98 24.16
N LEU A 727 -10.21 11.01 23.99
CA LEU A 727 -8.79 10.96 24.34
C LEU A 727 -8.59 10.73 25.84
N LEU A 728 -9.31 11.47 26.68
CA LEU A 728 -9.27 11.29 28.14
C LEU A 728 -9.82 9.92 28.57
N THR A 729 -10.85 9.41 27.89
CA THR A 729 -11.40 8.06 28.17
C THR A 729 -10.35 6.99 27.91
N GLU A 730 -9.64 7.08 26.77
CA GLU A 730 -8.59 6.11 26.44
C GLU A 730 -7.41 6.20 27.41
N LEU A 731 -6.99 7.41 27.76
CA LEU A 731 -5.90 7.63 28.69
C LEU A 731 -6.24 7.13 30.10
N ALA A 732 -7.48 7.34 30.58
CA ALA A 732 -7.96 6.86 31.87
C ALA A 732 -8.03 5.32 31.97
N ARG A 733 -8.29 4.64 30.85
CA ARG A 733 -8.37 3.17 30.76
C ARG A 733 -7.02 2.46 30.84
N ILE A 734 -5.92 3.17 30.62
CA ILE A 734 -4.57 2.58 30.68
C ILE A 734 -4.25 2.25 32.14
N PRO A 735 -3.91 0.97 32.47
CA PRO A 735 -3.56 0.58 33.82
C PRO A 735 -2.35 1.34 34.35
N GLU A 736 -2.30 1.58 35.63
CA GLU A 736 -1.10 2.13 36.27
C GLU A 736 0.04 1.11 36.25
N ALA A 737 1.27 1.57 36.01
CA ALA A 737 2.45 0.70 35.91
C ALA A 737 2.73 -0.15 37.16
N LEU A 738 2.11 0.16 38.31
CA LEU A 738 2.27 -0.55 39.57
C LEU A 738 1.31 -1.75 39.76
N GLU A 739 0.25 -1.89 38.99
CA GLU A 739 -0.68 -3.04 39.10
C GLU A 739 -0.18 -4.30 38.38
N VAL A 740 0.83 -4.21 37.51
CA VAL A 740 1.39 -5.35 36.76
C VAL A 740 2.36 -6.19 37.60
N GLN A 741 2.71 -5.76 38.84
CA GLN A 741 3.59 -6.50 39.75
C GLN A 741 2.83 -7.22 40.89
N ARG A 742 1.52 -7.29 40.85
CA ARG A 742 0.71 -8.13 41.76
C ARG A 742 -0.10 -9.14 40.91
#